data_d273b7102039ae713040d20f0d8f8d8c
#
_entry.id   d273b7102039ae713040d20f0d8f8d8c
#
_cell.length_a   1.000
_cell.length_b   1.000
_cell.length_c   1.000
_cell.angle_alpha   90.00
_cell.angle_beta   90.00
_cell.angle_gamma   90.00
#
_symmetry.space_group_name_H-M   'P 1'
#
loop_
_entity.id
_entity.type
_entity.pdbx_description
1 polymer ?
#
loop_
_entity_poly.entity_id
_entity_poly.type
_entity_poly.pdbx_seq_one_letter_code
_entity_poly.pdbx_strand_id
1 'polypeptide(L)'
;MAKFGLSQSIRRVEDPRLLKGDGRYTADISLPGEAQGVVLRSPHAHAAIKSISTAAAKAVPGVLGVYTAADLAAEGLGPLPCLIPLKNSDGSAISSTPRPTLAEGVVRHVGDPVAFVVAESAKAARDAAEAIEVDYEILPSATDLATATKPGQPQVWASAPNNTCFDWHVGDRDKTDALFAKAAHVTRLTVVNNRIVVASMEARAAVADYDASSNKWTLHTNTQGSWLVRKLLAGSVFNLPEDHFRVVTPDVGGGFGMKLFLYAEHVLTCFAARKLKRPVKWTSERTEAFQSDTHGRDNITAGELALDKDGKFLALRTKNWANMGAYLNTFAPFIPTGAGTKVLASVYDFGAIYANVVGVITNTVPVDAYRGAGRPESNYLVERLIDTAAQEMGMDRVAIRKRNMVPSSAMPYVSAMGQRYDSGEFAKLMDTALERLNWSGFAARRAESQRRGKRRGIGFAYYLEATGGDATENAAVRFADDGFVDVYVGTQSTGQGHETAYAMLTSHELGIPIEKIRVKQGDSESLPSGGGTGGARSLYSEGQAILVTAASVVEKGKKAASEHLEAAVADIEFTTANGRFGVVGTDKGIGILELAAAQKARAAKGQEVTLLDALEVAQIKSHTFPNGCHAAEVEVDPDTGIIKVANYVVIDDVGHALNPLIVRGQVHGGVAQGIGQAMLERTAFDAESGQLLSASFMDYALPRADDLPNIDVDFIEVPCETNPLGVKGAGEAGAVGSPPALINAVVDALAGDGVKHIDMPATPECVWKALATSKAA
;
A
#
# COMPACT_ATOMS: atom_id res chain seq x y z
N MET A 1 5.06 -34.90 -16.53
CA MET A 1 5.52 -33.53 -16.30
C MET A 1 5.88 -33.40 -14.84
N ALA A 2 6.99 -32.73 -14.52
CA ALA A 2 7.34 -32.53 -13.12
C ALA A 2 6.26 -31.64 -12.47
N LYS A 3 5.66 -32.09 -11.37
CA LYS A 3 4.70 -31.32 -10.60
C LYS A 3 5.45 -30.15 -9.95
N PHE A 4 5.03 -28.93 -10.22
CA PHE A 4 5.59 -27.77 -9.53
C PHE A 4 5.13 -27.82 -8.06
N GLY A 5 6.08 -27.95 -7.14
CA GLY A 5 5.82 -27.86 -5.70
C GLY A 5 5.68 -26.40 -5.27
N LEU A 6 5.06 -26.17 -4.12
CA LEU A 6 5.17 -24.89 -3.43
C LEU A 6 6.64 -24.62 -3.08
N SER A 7 7.01 -23.35 -2.92
CA SER A 7 8.39 -22.88 -2.69
C SER A 7 9.37 -23.06 -3.85
N GLN A 8 8.88 -23.30 -5.06
CA GLN A 8 9.69 -23.31 -6.27
C GLN A 8 9.61 -21.97 -7.00
N SER A 9 10.76 -21.50 -7.49
CA SER A 9 10.86 -20.30 -8.33
C SER A 9 10.38 -20.60 -9.74
N ILE A 10 9.13 -20.27 -10.05
CA ILE A 10 8.61 -20.32 -11.41
C ILE A 10 8.40 -18.91 -11.96
N ARG A 11 8.53 -18.76 -13.28
CA ARG A 11 8.23 -17.51 -13.97
C ARG A 11 6.71 -17.22 -13.88
N ARG A 12 6.34 -15.95 -13.89
CA ARG A 12 4.94 -15.57 -13.84
C ARG A 12 4.19 -16.05 -15.08
N VAL A 13 3.02 -16.66 -14.88
CA VAL A 13 2.17 -17.18 -15.96
C VAL A 13 1.55 -16.05 -16.80
N GLU A 14 1.41 -14.85 -16.20
CA GLU A 14 0.92 -13.65 -16.85
C GLU A 14 1.95 -12.92 -17.73
N ASP A 15 3.26 -13.13 -17.51
CA ASP A 15 4.33 -12.44 -18.24
C ASP A 15 4.26 -12.58 -19.78
N PRO A 16 4.02 -13.77 -20.34
CA PRO A 16 3.95 -13.92 -21.81
C PRO A 16 2.89 -13.04 -22.45
N ARG A 17 1.74 -12.85 -21.79
CA ARG A 17 0.65 -11.98 -22.26
C ARG A 17 1.07 -10.51 -22.19
N LEU A 18 1.60 -10.09 -21.06
CA LEU A 18 2.01 -8.70 -20.85
C LEU A 18 3.19 -8.29 -21.75
N LEU A 19 4.19 -9.16 -21.91
CA LEU A 19 5.37 -8.88 -22.75
C LEU A 19 5.07 -8.86 -24.26
N LYS A 20 3.99 -9.50 -24.70
CA LYS A 20 3.55 -9.45 -26.11
C LYS A 20 2.65 -8.25 -26.43
N GLY A 21 2.29 -7.44 -25.41
CA GLY A 21 1.37 -6.33 -25.57
C GLY A 21 -0.10 -6.73 -25.53
N ASP A 22 -0.41 -7.96 -25.10
CA ASP A 22 -1.78 -8.45 -24.90
C ASP A 22 -2.36 -8.04 -23.53
N GLY A 23 -1.64 -7.22 -22.76
CA GLY A 23 -2.13 -6.59 -21.53
C GLY A 23 -3.27 -5.65 -21.86
N ARG A 24 -4.26 -5.53 -20.97
CA ARG A 24 -5.42 -4.70 -21.16
C ARG A 24 -5.62 -3.80 -19.94
N TYR A 25 -5.22 -2.56 -20.08
CA TYR A 25 -5.34 -1.54 -19.04
C TYR A 25 -6.63 -0.72 -19.20
N THR A 26 -7.02 0.01 -18.15
CA THR A 26 -8.28 0.80 -18.21
C THR A 26 -8.29 1.81 -19.36
N ALA A 27 -7.15 2.45 -19.63
CA ALA A 27 -7.04 3.41 -20.73
C ALA A 27 -7.19 2.77 -22.14
N ASP A 28 -6.98 1.45 -22.27
CA ASP A 28 -7.14 0.72 -23.53
C ASP A 28 -8.60 0.35 -23.81
N ILE A 29 -9.48 0.48 -22.81
CA ILE A 29 -10.90 0.18 -22.96
C ILE A 29 -11.56 1.31 -23.76
N SER A 30 -12.26 0.95 -24.82
CA SER A 30 -13.02 1.86 -25.67
C SER A 30 -14.42 1.29 -25.89
N LEU A 31 -15.43 2.10 -25.62
CA LEU A 31 -16.84 1.70 -25.76
C LEU A 31 -17.50 2.45 -26.92
N PRO A 32 -18.43 1.81 -27.65
CA PRO A 32 -19.13 2.48 -28.75
C PRO A 32 -19.82 3.77 -28.30
N GLY A 33 -19.61 4.86 -29.04
CA GLY A 33 -20.20 6.15 -28.70
C GLY A 33 -19.61 6.86 -27.47
N GLU A 34 -18.45 6.45 -27.00
CA GLU A 34 -17.74 7.00 -25.85
C GLU A 34 -17.48 8.50 -25.98
N ALA A 35 -17.73 9.25 -24.91
CA ALA A 35 -17.37 10.65 -24.76
C ALA A 35 -16.15 10.80 -23.84
N GLN A 36 -15.42 11.90 -24.00
CA GLN A 36 -14.18 12.18 -23.26
C GLN A 36 -14.40 13.22 -22.18
N GLY A 37 -13.99 12.90 -20.96
CA GLY A 37 -14.08 13.75 -19.77
C GLY A 37 -12.77 14.42 -19.42
N VAL A 38 -12.80 15.68 -19.02
CA VAL A 38 -11.66 16.45 -18.49
C VAL A 38 -12.09 17.17 -17.23
N VAL A 39 -11.27 17.13 -16.19
CA VAL A 39 -11.49 17.85 -14.95
C VAL A 39 -10.74 19.19 -15.00
N LEU A 40 -11.46 20.29 -14.85
CA LEU A 40 -10.84 21.59 -14.54
C LEU A 40 -10.41 21.58 -13.06
N ARG A 41 -9.12 21.84 -12.82
CA ARG A 41 -8.55 21.85 -11.48
C ARG A 41 -8.13 23.23 -11.05
N SER A 42 -8.17 23.47 -9.74
CA SER A 42 -7.71 24.73 -9.15
C SER A 42 -6.23 24.96 -9.37
N PRO A 43 -5.83 26.13 -9.87
CA PRO A 43 -4.44 26.58 -9.87
C PRO A 43 -3.98 27.13 -8.52
N HIS A 44 -4.90 27.30 -7.56
CA HIS A 44 -4.61 27.92 -6.26
C HIS A 44 -4.63 26.89 -5.13
N ALA A 45 -3.72 27.05 -4.17
CA ALA A 45 -3.65 26.23 -2.97
C ALA A 45 -4.81 26.51 -2.01
N HIS A 46 -5.29 27.78 -1.96
CA HIS A 46 -6.42 28.19 -1.16
C HIS A 46 -7.08 29.42 -1.78
N ALA A 47 -8.35 29.31 -2.16
CA ALA A 47 -9.09 30.44 -2.71
C ALA A 47 -10.60 30.25 -2.54
N ALA A 48 -11.31 31.35 -2.30
CA ALA A 48 -12.77 31.36 -2.40
C ALA A 48 -13.19 31.43 -3.88
N ILE A 49 -14.16 30.61 -4.28
CA ILE A 49 -14.77 30.66 -5.61
C ILE A 49 -15.92 31.66 -5.53
N LYS A 50 -15.76 32.83 -6.19
CA LYS A 50 -16.80 33.87 -6.26
C LYS A 50 -17.86 33.53 -7.29
N SER A 51 -17.41 33.05 -8.47
CA SER A 51 -18.30 32.60 -9.54
C SER A 51 -17.58 31.65 -10.49
N ILE A 52 -18.38 30.85 -11.20
CA ILE A 52 -17.91 29.97 -12.28
C ILE A 52 -18.81 30.26 -13.50
N SER A 53 -18.22 30.76 -14.58
CA SER A 53 -18.92 30.99 -15.87
C SER A 53 -18.61 29.86 -16.82
N THR A 54 -19.62 29.07 -17.18
CA THR A 54 -19.51 27.92 -18.10
C THR A 54 -20.03 28.20 -19.50
N ALA A 55 -20.50 29.42 -19.79
CA ALA A 55 -21.19 29.75 -21.04
C ALA A 55 -20.25 29.57 -22.26
N ALA A 56 -19.04 30.10 -22.20
CA ALA A 56 -18.03 29.96 -23.28
C ALA A 56 -17.66 28.48 -23.50
N ALA A 57 -17.45 27.71 -22.42
CA ALA A 57 -17.16 26.29 -22.49
C ALA A 57 -18.28 25.48 -23.17
N LYS A 58 -19.53 25.76 -22.83
CA LYS A 58 -20.70 25.12 -23.45
C LYS A 58 -20.85 25.44 -24.93
N ALA A 59 -20.29 26.54 -25.41
CA ALA A 59 -20.32 26.97 -26.81
C ALA A 59 -19.22 26.32 -27.67
N VAL A 60 -18.23 25.67 -27.08
CA VAL A 60 -17.16 24.99 -27.83
C VAL A 60 -17.75 23.80 -28.61
N PRO A 61 -17.49 23.70 -29.91
CA PRO A 61 -18.01 22.63 -30.74
C PRO A 61 -17.63 21.23 -30.24
N GLY A 62 -18.60 20.35 -30.14
CA GLY A 62 -18.43 18.97 -29.65
C GLY A 62 -18.53 18.82 -28.11
N VAL A 63 -18.79 19.88 -27.37
CA VAL A 63 -19.09 19.80 -25.93
C VAL A 63 -20.49 19.23 -25.72
N LEU A 64 -20.59 18.24 -24.85
CA LEU A 64 -21.81 17.51 -24.48
C LEU A 64 -22.35 17.93 -23.12
N GLY A 65 -21.46 18.29 -22.20
CA GLY A 65 -21.81 18.73 -20.86
C GLY A 65 -20.68 19.45 -20.14
N VAL A 66 -21.05 20.42 -19.29
CA VAL A 66 -20.13 21.10 -18.38
C VAL A 66 -20.82 21.13 -17.03
N TYR A 67 -20.21 20.51 -16.04
CA TYR A 67 -20.78 20.27 -14.72
C TYR A 67 -19.94 20.90 -13.61
N THR A 68 -20.63 21.46 -12.62
CA THR A 68 -20.05 22.09 -11.42
C THR A 68 -20.58 21.40 -10.15
N ALA A 69 -20.13 21.80 -8.99
CA ALA A 69 -20.63 21.29 -7.71
C ALA A 69 -22.16 21.41 -7.59
N ALA A 70 -22.75 22.50 -8.10
CA ALA A 70 -24.21 22.71 -8.08
C ALA A 70 -24.98 21.63 -8.83
N ASP A 71 -24.45 21.13 -9.96
CA ASP A 71 -25.09 20.08 -10.76
C ASP A 71 -25.09 18.73 -9.98
N LEU A 72 -24.02 18.43 -9.24
CA LEU A 72 -23.93 17.24 -8.40
C LEU A 72 -24.85 17.33 -7.19
N ALA A 73 -24.88 18.48 -6.53
CA ALA A 73 -25.77 18.74 -5.39
C ALA A 73 -27.25 18.63 -5.77
N ALA A 74 -27.63 19.10 -6.98
CA ALA A 74 -29.00 18.98 -7.51
C ALA A 74 -29.44 17.51 -7.70
N GLU A 75 -28.49 16.58 -7.86
CA GLU A 75 -28.74 15.13 -7.94
C GLU A 75 -28.62 14.44 -6.56
N GLY A 76 -28.34 15.18 -5.50
CA GLY A 76 -28.21 14.65 -4.13
C GLY A 76 -26.97 13.77 -3.91
N LEU A 77 -25.90 13.98 -4.68
CA LEU A 77 -24.67 13.20 -4.52
C LEU A 77 -23.92 13.61 -3.26
N GLY A 78 -23.50 12.62 -2.46
CA GLY A 78 -22.73 12.81 -1.23
C GLY A 78 -21.24 13.09 -1.47
N PRO A 79 -20.50 13.48 -0.43
CA PRO A 79 -19.04 13.65 -0.50
C PRO A 79 -18.32 12.30 -0.54
N LEU A 80 -17.02 12.33 -0.90
CA LEU A 80 -16.13 11.19 -0.79
C LEU A 80 -15.89 10.88 0.71
N PRO A 81 -16.08 9.63 1.17
CA PRO A 81 -16.09 9.32 2.58
C PRO A 81 -14.68 9.09 3.17
N CYS A 82 -14.52 9.49 4.43
CA CYS A 82 -13.52 8.92 5.33
C CYS A 82 -14.19 7.79 6.13
N LEU A 83 -13.60 6.57 6.12
CA LEU A 83 -14.20 5.39 6.74
C LEU A 83 -13.75 5.16 8.19
N ILE A 84 -12.87 5.98 8.73
CA ILE A 84 -12.24 5.73 10.02
C ILE A 84 -13.01 6.43 11.14
N PRO A 85 -13.68 5.67 12.02
CA PRO A 85 -14.48 6.21 13.13
C PRO A 85 -13.57 6.59 14.32
N LEU A 86 -12.62 7.50 14.08
CA LEU A 86 -11.67 7.94 15.11
C LEU A 86 -12.35 8.95 16.05
N LYS A 87 -11.92 8.94 17.31
CA LYS A 87 -12.25 9.95 18.32
C LYS A 87 -10.97 10.57 18.86
N ASN A 88 -11.05 11.80 19.31
CA ASN A 88 -10.01 12.44 20.08
C ASN A 88 -9.76 11.72 21.42
N SER A 89 -8.61 11.94 22.02
CA SER A 89 -8.19 11.34 23.30
C SER A 89 -9.14 11.64 24.47
N ASP A 90 -9.88 12.76 24.40
CA ASP A 90 -10.91 13.16 25.36
C ASP A 90 -12.30 12.56 25.07
N GLY A 91 -12.40 11.72 24.02
CA GLY A 91 -13.64 11.09 23.58
C GLY A 91 -14.50 11.94 22.63
N SER A 92 -14.14 13.20 22.38
CA SER A 92 -14.83 14.06 21.43
C SER A 92 -14.69 13.58 19.98
N ALA A 93 -15.58 14.03 19.11
CA ALA A 93 -15.49 13.77 17.68
C ALA A 93 -14.30 14.52 17.07
N ILE A 94 -13.66 13.90 16.05
CA ILE A 94 -12.64 14.57 15.24
C ILE A 94 -13.29 15.67 14.36
N SER A 95 -12.49 16.61 13.89
CA SER A 95 -12.98 17.69 13.03
C SER A 95 -13.49 17.16 11.69
N SER A 96 -14.66 17.66 11.28
CA SER A 96 -15.23 17.30 9.98
C SER A 96 -14.57 18.10 8.86
N THR A 97 -14.00 17.41 7.89
CA THR A 97 -13.38 17.99 6.69
C THR A 97 -13.86 17.22 5.45
N PRO A 98 -15.16 17.32 5.10
CA PRO A 98 -15.74 16.52 4.02
C PRO A 98 -15.07 16.82 2.68
N ARG A 99 -14.72 15.79 1.93
CA ARG A 99 -14.10 15.91 0.60
C ARG A 99 -15.19 15.94 -0.48
N PRO A 100 -15.47 17.08 -1.10
CA PRO A 100 -16.47 17.14 -2.17
C PRO A 100 -15.92 16.48 -3.45
N THR A 101 -16.83 16.03 -4.33
CA THR A 101 -16.45 15.54 -5.66
C THR A 101 -15.96 16.69 -6.56
N LEU A 102 -16.62 17.85 -6.50
CA LEU A 102 -16.18 19.11 -7.10
C LEU A 102 -16.20 20.19 -6.01
N ALA A 103 -15.23 21.08 -6.00
CA ALA A 103 -15.10 22.12 -4.99
C ALA A 103 -16.32 23.06 -4.95
N GLU A 104 -16.84 23.27 -3.76
CA GLU A 104 -17.96 24.17 -3.47
C GLU A 104 -17.50 25.34 -2.62
N GLY A 105 -17.60 26.55 -3.17
CA GLY A 105 -17.28 27.80 -2.50
C GLY A 105 -15.81 28.05 -2.20
N VAL A 106 -15.00 27.01 -1.93
CA VAL A 106 -13.57 27.16 -1.58
C VAL A 106 -12.77 25.99 -2.14
N VAL A 107 -11.68 26.30 -2.83
CA VAL A 107 -10.63 25.31 -3.17
C VAL A 107 -9.56 25.31 -2.08
N ARG A 108 -9.03 24.12 -1.75
CA ARG A 108 -8.14 23.92 -0.58
C ARG A 108 -6.76 23.34 -0.91
N HIS A 109 -6.52 22.96 -2.15
CA HIS A 109 -5.18 22.59 -2.63
C HIS A 109 -5.05 22.85 -4.13
N VAL A 110 -3.81 23.01 -4.61
CA VAL A 110 -3.54 22.99 -6.06
C VAL A 110 -3.96 21.63 -6.62
N GLY A 111 -4.81 21.63 -7.66
CA GLY A 111 -5.37 20.41 -8.22
C GLY A 111 -6.74 20.00 -7.69
N ASP A 112 -7.32 20.78 -6.76
CA ASP A 112 -8.71 20.53 -6.29
C ASP A 112 -9.69 20.59 -7.47
N PRO A 113 -10.56 19.58 -7.69
CA PRO A 113 -11.44 19.54 -8.85
C PRO A 113 -12.55 20.62 -8.74
N VAL A 114 -12.72 21.45 -9.79
CA VAL A 114 -13.64 22.59 -9.81
C VAL A 114 -14.83 22.37 -10.74
N ALA A 115 -14.55 21.83 -11.94
CA ALA A 115 -15.60 21.53 -12.92
C ALA A 115 -15.23 20.26 -13.71
N PHE A 116 -16.25 19.64 -14.33
CA PHE A 116 -16.06 18.48 -15.19
C PHE A 116 -16.66 18.77 -16.57
N VAL A 117 -15.86 18.66 -17.59
CA VAL A 117 -16.27 18.87 -19.00
C VAL A 117 -16.31 17.53 -19.70
N VAL A 118 -17.36 17.28 -20.48
CA VAL A 118 -17.49 16.09 -21.32
C VAL A 118 -17.75 16.53 -22.76
N ALA A 119 -16.99 15.98 -23.70
CA ALA A 119 -17.08 16.30 -25.12
C ALA A 119 -16.88 15.06 -26.01
N GLU A 120 -17.13 15.20 -27.32
CA GLU A 120 -16.93 14.17 -28.34
C GLU A 120 -15.45 13.75 -28.49
N SER A 121 -14.51 14.58 -28.06
CA SER A 121 -13.08 14.30 -28.11
C SER A 121 -12.34 14.91 -26.91
N ALA A 122 -11.21 14.33 -26.53
CA ALA A 122 -10.36 14.85 -25.47
C ALA A 122 -9.86 16.28 -25.80
N LYS A 123 -9.61 16.61 -27.07
CA LYS A 123 -9.23 17.96 -27.48
C LYS A 123 -10.35 18.95 -27.20
N ALA A 124 -11.57 18.68 -27.66
CA ALA A 124 -12.71 19.56 -27.41
C ALA A 124 -13.02 19.72 -25.92
N ALA A 125 -12.84 18.65 -25.12
CA ALA A 125 -13.01 18.70 -23.68
C ALA A 125 -11.96 19.61 -22.99
N ARG A 126 -10.69 19.57 -23.44
CA ARG A 126 -9.64 20.46 -22.94
C ARG A 126 -9.88 21.92 -23.35
N ASP A 127 -10.13 22.17 -24.65
CA ASP A 127 -10.41 23.52 -25.16
C ASP A 127 -11.61 24.14 -24.38
N ALA A 128 -12.61 23.34 -24.05
CA ALA A 128 -13.75 23.80 -23.27
C ALA A 128 -13.41 24.00 -21.76
N ALA A 129 -12.58 23.15 -21.18
CA ALA A 129 -12.15 23.33 -19.80
C ALA A 129 -11.34 24.62 -19.64
N GLU A 130 -10.49 24.97 -20.60
CA GLU A 130 -9.75 26.24 -20.65
C GLU A 130 -10.66 27.46 -20.87
N ALA A 131 -11.83 27.27 -21.48
CA ALA A 131 -12.81 28.34 -21.68
C ALA A 131 -13.74 28.57 -20.47
N ILE A 132 -13.62 27.80 -19.38
CA ILE A 132 -14.32 28.06 -18.14
C ILE A 132 -13.61 29.21 -17.40
N GLU A 133 -14.35 30.28 -17.11
CA GLU A 133 -13.85 31.39 -16.31
C GLU A 133 -14.25 31.16 -14.84
N VAL A 134 -13.26 31.16 -13.95
CA VAL A 134 -13.46 31.05 -12.51
C VAL A 134 -12.92 32.30 -11.84
N ASP A 135 -13.79 33.03 -11.14
CA ASP A 135 -13.38 34.19 -10.35
C ASP A 135 -12.97 33.72 -8.94
N TYR A 136 -11.68 33.81 -8.65
CA TYR A 136 -11.09 33.42 -7.39
C TYR A 136 -10.70 34.60 -6.55
N GLU A 137 -11.06 34.57 -5.27
CA GLU A 137 -10.41 35.38 -4.25
C GLU A 137 -9.35 34.53 -3.56
N ILE A 138 -8.07 34.84 -3.82
CA ILE A 138 -6.93 34.10 -3.27
C ILE A 138 -6.89 34.31 -1.75
N LEU A 139 -6.77 33.22 -1.00
CA LEU A 139 -6.64 33.20 0.46
C LEU A 139 -5.23 32.75 0.86
N PRO A 140 -4.75 33.18 2.04
CA PRO A 140 -3.50 32.65 2.59
C PRO A 140 -3.57 31.13 2.75
N SER A 141 -2.46 30.43 2.48
CA SER A 141 -2.37 28.96 2.56
C SER A 141 -1.36 28.48 3.60
N ALA A 142 -1.60 27.30 4.16
CA ALA A 142 -0.70 26.59 5.07
C ALA A 142 -0.32 25.25 4.44
N THR A 143 0.89 25.15 3.88
CA THR A 143 1.37 23.93 3.21
C THR A 143 2.46 23.19 3.99
N ASP A 144 3.12 23.86 4.95
CA ASP A 144 4.23 23.29 5.72
C ASP A 144 3.73 22.68 7.03
N LEU A 145 3.88 21.37 7.17
CA LEU A 145 3.51 20.61 8.38
C LEU A 145 4.20 21.14 9.65
N ALA A 146 5.44 21.60 9.56
CA ALA A 146 6.23 22.07 10.73
C ALA A 146 5.67 23.36 11.35
N THR A 147 4.89 24.11 10.59
CA THR A 147 4.34 25.40 11.01
C THR A 147 2.83 25.46 11.06
N ALA A 148 2.12 24.60 10.33
CA ALA A 148 0.67 24.65 10.13
C ALA A 148 -0.15 24.72 11.43
N THR A 149 0.31 24.11 12.52
CA THR A 149 -0.41 24.12 13.82
C THR A 149 -0.02 25.30 14.73
N LYS A 150 0.90 26.17 14.32
CA LYS A 150 1.34 27.30 15.12
C LYS A 150 0.26 28.40 15.16
N PRO A 151 0.16 29.16 16.26
CA PRO A 151 -0.76 30.29 16.32
C PRO A 151 -0.51 31.31 15.19
N GLY A 152 -1.60 31.81 14.59
CA GLY A 152 -1.54 32.81 13.52
C GLY A 152 -1.33 32.26 12.11
N GLN A 153 -1.21 30.94 11.95
CA GLN A 153 -1.16 30.34 10.62
C GLN A 153 -2.55 30.35 9.94
N PRO A 154 -2.58 30.43 8.59
CA PRO A 154 -3.83 30.34 7.84
C PRO A 154 -4.61 29.06 8.19
N GLN A 155 -5.93 29.18 8.36
CA GLN A 155 -6.80 28.05 8.62
C GLN A 155 -7.34 27.46 7.33
N VAL A 156 -7.17 26.15 7.14
CA VAL A 156 -7.70 25.40 5.99
C VAL A 156 -9.19 25.13 6.15
N TRP A 157 -9.61 24.80 7.40
CA TRP A 157 -11.01 24.58 7.76
C TRP A 157 -11.35 25.28 9.07
N ALA A 158 -12.46 26.01 9.09
CA ALA A 158 -12.96 26.62 10.31
C ALA A 158 -13.30 25.60 11.41
N SER A 159 -13.66 24.38 11.03
CA SER A 159 -13.93 23.25 11.94
C SER A 159 -12.68 22.62 12.58
N ALA A 160 -11.47 22.97 12.10
CA ALA A 160 -10.20 22.43 12.59
C ALA A 160 -9.29 23.54 13.15
N PRO A 161 -9.54 24.04 14.38
CA PRO A 161 -8.75 25.12 14.98
C PRO A 161 -7.25 24.79 14.99
N ASN A 162 -6.42 25.78 14.64
CA ASN A 162 -4.98 25.60 14.47
C ASN A 162 -4.62 24.44 13.54
N ASN A 163 -5.46 24.20 12.51
CA ASN A 163 -5.29 23.10 11.56
C ASN A 163 -5.16 21.70 12.18
N THR A 164 -5.63 21.50 13.39
CA THR A 164 -5.64 20.20 14.07
C THR A 164 -7.00 19.53 13.87
N CYS A 165 -7.02 18.41 13.15
CA CYS A 165 -8.27 17.68 12.93
C CYS A 165 -8.52 16.58 13.96
N PHE A 166 -7.49 16.03 14.59
CA PHE A 166 -7.60 15.14 15.73
C PHE A 166 -6.32 15.14 16.58
N ASP A 167 -6.48 14.80 17.87
CA ASP A 167 -5.41 14.50 18.81
C ASP A 167 -5.74 13.16 19.50
N TRP A 168 -4.98 12.12 19.14
CA TRP A 168 -5.23 10.74 19.54
C TRP A 168 -4.02 10.13 20.22
N HIS A 169 -4.25 9.23 21.17
CA HIS A 169 -3.17 8.51 21.83
C HIS A 169 -3.48 7.03 22.01
N VAL A 170 -2.40 6.23 22.26
CA VAL A 170 -2.46 4.82 22.61
C VAL A 170 -1.28 4.45 23.51
N GLY A 171 -1.45 3.38 24.28
CA GLY A 171 -0.45 2.88 25.22
C GLY A 171 -0.66 3.37 26.64
N ASP A 172 0.24 3.00 27.53
CA ASP A 172 0.15 3.27 28.98
C ASP A 172 1.04 4.45 29.35
N ARG A 173 0.46 5.65 29.49
CA ARG A 173 1.17 6.89 29.82
C ARG A 173 1.85 6.79 31.19
N ASP A 174 1.09 6.39 32.21
CA ASP A 174 1.59 6.42 33.60
C ASP A 174 2.73 5.44 33.81
N LYS A 175 2.60 4.23 33.27
CA LYS A 175 3.67 3.24 33.26
C LYS A 175 4.91 3.72 32.49
N THR A 176 4.68 4.34 31.35
CA THR A 176 5.77 4.91 30.54
C THR A 176 6.51 5.99 31.31
N ASP A 177 5.80 6.97 31.90
CA ASP A 177 6.38 8.05 32.68
C ASP A 177 7.16 7.52 33.92
N ALA A 178 6.62 6.50 34.60
CA ALA A 178 7.29 5.85 35.72
C ALA A 178 8.59 5.14 35.31
N LEU A 179 8.67 4.60 34.09
CA LEU A 179 9.89 3.99 33.55
C LEU A 179 10.90 5.05 33.11
N PHE A 180 10.45 6.15 32.51
CA PHE A 180 11.31 7.29 32.17
C PHE A 180 11.98 7.88 33.42
N ALA A 181 11.25 7.97 34.54
CA ALA A 181 11.81 8.46 35.82
C ALA A 181 12.93 7.56 36.37
N LYS A 182 13.03 6.31 35.97
CA LYS A 182 14.06 5.34 36.36
C LYS A 182 15.21 5.21 35.36
N ALA A 183 15.11 5.88 34.22
CA ALA A 183 16.09 5.76 33.15
C ALA A 183 17.45 6.32 33.56
N ALA A 184 18.51 5.58 33.25
CA ALA A 184 19.88 6.07 33.39
C ALA A 184 20.28 6.95 32.19
N HIS A 185 19.67 6.70 31.03
CA HIS A 185 19.85 7.46 29.79
C HIS A 185 18.54 7.67 29.06
N VAL A 186 18.37 8.83 28.45
CA VAL A 186 17.20 9.13 27.57
C VAL A 186 17.71 9.75 26.29
N THR A 187 17.59 8.99 25.20
CA THR A 187 17.84 9.49 23.86
C THR A 187 16.60 10.19 23.32
N ARG A 188 16.80 11.35 22.71
CA ARG A 188 15.75 12.17 22.09
C ARG A 188 16.08 12.46 20.65
N LEU A 189 15.10 12.25 19.75
CA LEU A 189 15.27 12.54 18.34
C LEU A 189 13.93 12.98 17.75
N THR A 190 13.98 13.99 16.89
CA THR A 190 12.87 14.31 15.98
C THR A 190 13.28 13.92 14.58
N VAL A 191 12.41 13.21 13.87
CA VAL A 191 12.65 12.74 12.51
C VAL A 191 11.54 13.20 11.57
N VAL A 192 11.91 13.44 10.32
CA VAL A 192 10.98 13.75 9.23
C VAL A 192 10.84 12.55 8.32
N ASN A 193 9.60 12.10 8.12
CA ASN A 193 9.22 11.24 7.02
C ASN A 193 8.66 12.13 5.92
N ASN A 194 9.44 12.40 4.89
CA ASN A 194 9.09 13.31 3.81
C ASN A 194 7.86 12.84 3.03
N ARG A 195 7.08 13.81 2.54
CA ARG A 195 5.94 13.55 1.66
C ARG A 195 6.39 12.87 0.36
N ILE A 196 5.65 11.84 -0.05
CA ILE A 196 5.92 11.03 -1.24
C ILE A 196 4.72 11.10 -2.20
N VAL A 197 4.98 11.33 -3.48
CA VAL A 197 4.03 11.07 -4.56
C VAL A 197 4.13 9.60 -4.95
N VAL A 198 3.02 8.86 -4.97
CA VAL A 198 3.03 7.40 -5.18
C VAL A 198 3.52 7.03 -6.57
N ALA A 199 3.22 7.86 -7.57
CA ALA A 199 3.76 7.83 -8.94
C ALA A 199 3.74 6.42 -9.60
N SER A 200 2.64 5.66 -9.46
CA SER A 200 2.47 4.42 -10.23
C SER A 200 2.64 4.69 -11.72
N MET A 201 3.30 3.78 -12.47
CA MET A 201 3.63 4.02 -13.89
C MET A 201 2.37 4.18 -14.75
N GLU A 202 1.33 3.41 -14.49
CA GLU A 202 0.00 3.65 -15.04
C GLU A 202 -0.70 4.74 -14.21
N ALA A 203 -1.06 5.87 -14.83
CA ALA A 203 -1.91 6.89 -14.22
C ALA A 203 -3.35 6.35 -14.04
N ARG A 204 -4.18 7.02 -13.20
CA ARG A 204 -5.57 6.61 -13.00
C ARG A 204 -6.41 6.84 -14.27
N ALA A 205 -7.39 5.96 -14.48
CA ALA A 205 -8.38 6.10 -15.54
C ALA A 205 -9.73 5.53 -15.10
N ALA A 206 -10.80 6.01 -15.71
CA ALA A 206 -12.16 5.55 -15.47
C ALA A 206 -12.96 5.59 -16.77
N VAL A 207 -13.73 4.52 -17.03
CA VAL A 207 -14.69 4.46 -18.14
C VAL A 207 -16.02 3.97 -17.56
N ALA A 208 -17.01 4.85 -17.50
CA ALA A 208 -18.32 4.52 -16.99
C ALA A 208 -19.34 4.40 -18.10
N ASP A 209 -20.11 3.32 -18.10
CA ASP A 209 -21.30 3.13 -18.92
C ASP A 209 -22.55 3.05 -18.06
N TYR A 210 -23.70 3.45 -18.58
CA TYR A 210 -24.97 3.46 -17.88
C TYR A 210 -26.09 2.87 -18.73
N ASP A 211 -26.64 1.77 -18.25
CA ASP A 211 -27.85 1.18 -18.82
C ASP A 211 -29.11 1.76 -18.17
N ALA A 212 -29.82 2.61 -18.94
CA ALA A 212 -31.04 3.26 -18.46
C ALA A 212 -32.21 2.26 -18.24
N SER A 213 -32.19 1.10 -18.89
CA SER A 213 -33.27 0.10 -18.76
C SER A 213 -33.25 -0.63 -17.43
N SER A 214 -32.08 -0.89 -16.90
CA SER A 214 -31.83 -1.56 -15.62
C SER A 214 -31.43 -0.59 -14.50
N ASN A 215 -31.21 0.69 -14.81
CA ASN A 215 -30.65 1.70 -13.89
C ASN A 215 -29.32 1.22 -13.28
N LYS A 216 -28.43 0.71 -14.11
CA LYS A 216 -27.18 0.08 -13.68
C LYS A 216 -25.96 0.72 -14.35
N TRP A 217 -24.89 0.91 -13.57
CA TRP A 217 -23.60 1.36 -14.07
C TRP A 217 -22.61 0.20 -14.19
N THR A 218 -21.79 0.22 -15.25
CA THR A 218 -20.54 -0.51 -15.32
C THR A 218 -19.40 0.49 -15.33
N LEU A 219 -18.59 0.49 -14.28
CA LEU A 219 -17.39 1.31 -14.16
C LEU A 219 -16.15 0.44 -14.37
N HIS A 220 -15.41 0.69 -15.45
CA HIS A 220 -14.07 0.17 -15.64
C HIS A 220 -13.07 1.14 -15.03
N THR A 221 -12.22 0.68 -14.10
CA THR A 221 -11.18 1.52 -13.47
C THR A 221 -10.04 0.68 -12.93
N ASN A 222 -8.84 1.27 -12.91
CA ASN A 222 -7.63 0.65 -12.37
C ASN A 222 -7.55 0.82 -10.84
N THR A 223 -8.34 0.02 -10.11
CA THR A 223 -8.38 0.05 -8.64
C THR A 223 -7.72 -1.17 -8.01
N GLN A 224 -7.37 -1.07 -6.72
CA GLN A 224 -6.92 -2.20 -5.90
C GLN A 224 -8.07 -2.95 -5.22
N GLY A 225 -9.32 -2.46 -5.34
CA GLY A 225 -10.47 -3.04 -4.66
C GLY A 225 -11.81 -2.68 -5.31
N SER A 226 -12.24 -3.48 -6.30
CA SER A 226 -13.49 -3.25 -7.06
C SER A 226 -14.73 -3.23 -6.15
N TRP A 227 -14.80 -4.11 -5.14
CA TRP A 227 -15.92 -4.15 -4.19
C TRP A 227 -15.95 -2.93 -3.28
N LEU A 228 -14.80 -2.42 -2.83
CA LEU A 228 -14.75 -1.20 -2.04
C LEU A 228 -15.26 0.00 -2.84
N VAL A 229 -14.77 0.17 -4.08
CA VAL A 229 -15.23 1.26 -4.97
C VAL A 229 -16.74 1.14 -5.21
N ARG A 230 -17.27 -0.07 -5.50
CA ARG A 230 -18.71 -0.33 -5.65
C ARG A 230 -19.50 0.12 -4.42
N LYS A 231 -19.08 -0.34 -3.23
CA LYS A 231 -19.73 0.00 -1.95
C LYS A 231 -19.77 1.50 -1.69
N LEU A 232 -18.66 2.19 -1.93
CA LEU A 232 -18.55 3.63 -1.66
C LEU A 232 -19.33 4.47 -2.68
N LEU A 233 -19.29 4.11 -3.97
CA LEU A 233 -20.12 4.73 -4.98
C LEU A 233 -21.61 4.61 -4.61
N ALA A 234 -22.06 3.40 -4.36
CA ALA A 234 -23.46 3.12 -4.06
C ALA A 234 -23.92 3.80 -2.77
N GLY A 235 -23.32 3.41 -1.64
CA GLY A 235 -23.85 3.78 -0.33
C GLY A 235 -23.47 5.18 0.15
N SER A 236 -22.25 5.66 -0.19
CA SER A 236 -21.78 6.95 0.32
C SER A 236 -22.06 8.12 -0.61
N VAL A 237 -22.08 7.90 -1.92
CA VAL A 237 -22.18 9.00 -2.90
C VAL A 237 -23.53 9.04 -3.58
N PHE A 238 -23.98 7.93 -4.20
CA PHE A 238 -25.22 7.91 -4.96
C PHE A 238 -26.46 7.58 -4.12
N ASN A 239 -26.31 7.11 -2.88
CA ASN A 239 -27.39 6.65 -2.00
C ASN A 239 -28.31 5.59 -2.66
N LEU A 240 -27.69 4.61 -3.33
CA LEU A 240 -28.35 3.52 -4.04
C LEU A 240 -27.86 2.16 -3.51
N PRO A 241 -28.62 1.07 -3.72
CA PRO A 241 -28.15 -0.28 -3.48
C PRO A 241 -26.90 -0.63 -4.30
N GLU A 242 -26.02 -1.51 -3.77
CA GLU A 242 -24.77 -1.87 -4.41
C GLU A 242 -24.95 -2.57 -5.78
N ASP A 243 -26.04 -3.27 -6.00
CA ASP A 243 -26.37 -3.99 -7.23
C ASP A 243 -26.63 -3.09 -8.45
N HIS A 244 -26.81 -1.77 -8.21
CA HIS A 244 -26.80 -0.78 -9.30
C HIS A 244 -25.41 -0.53 -9.88
N PHE A 245 -24.35 -0.99 -9.25
CA PHE A 245 -22.97 -0.74 -9.68
C PHE A 245 -22.21 -2.05 -9.88
N ARG A 246 -21.64 -2.20 -11.07
CA ARG A 246 -20.60 -3.18 -11.36
C ARG A 246 -19.29 -2.43 -11.56
N VAL A 247 -18.25 -2.81 -10.83
CA VAL A 247 -16.91 -2.26 -10.99
C VAL A 247 -16.00 -3.34 -11.54
N VAL A 248 -15.34 -3.04 -12.65
CA VAL A 248 -14.45 -3.97 -13.35
C VAL A 248 -13.06 -3.36 -13.42
N THR A 249 -12.10 -4.09 -12.89
CA THR A 249 -10.67 -3.72 -12.90
C THR A 249 -9.92 -4.68 -13.83
N PRO A 250 -9.36 -4.19 -14.93
CA PRO A 250 -8.50 -4.98 -15.82
C PRO A 250 -7.08 -5.12 -15.27
N ASP A 251 -6.07 -5.22 -16.14
CA ASP A 251 -4.65 -5.12 -15.72
C ASP A 251 -4.38 -3.76 -15.09
N VAL A 252 -3.52 -3.73 -14.06
CA VAL A 252 -3.18 -2.51 -13.32
C VAL A 252 -1.66 -2.32 -13.27
N GLY A 253 -1.19 -1.19 -13.78
CA GLY A 253 0.22 -0.82 -13.88
C GLY A 253 0.77 -0.15 -12.61
N GLY A 254 0.68 -0.85 -11.47
CA GLY A 254 1.08 -0.35 -10.15
C GLY A 254 -0.07 0.30 -9.39
N GLY A 255 -0.09 0.11 -8.06
CA GLY A 255 -1.10 0.69 -7.18
C GLY A 255 -0.50 1.29 -5.93
N PHE A 256 0.30 0.53 -5.19
CA PHE A 256 1.08 0.92 -4.00
C PHE A 256 0.28 1.58 -2.86
N GLY A 257 -1.04 1.35 -2.82
CA GLY A 257 -1.99 1.95 -1.88
C GLY A 257 -2.87 3.03 -2.51
N MET A 258 -2.34 3.90 -3.36
CA MET A 258 -3.03 5.05 -3.94
C MET A 258 -4.29 4.65 -4.74
N LYS A 259 -4.27 3.55 -5.46
CA LYS A 259 -5.42 3.09 -6.27
C LYS A 259 -6.50 2.34 -5.48
N LEU A 260 -6.42 2.29 -4.13
CA LEU A 260 -7.44 1.61 -3.31
C LEU A 260 -8.70 2.45 -3.10
N PHE A 261 -8.62 3.77 -3.23
CA PHE A 261 -9.62 4.73 -2.79
C PHE A 261 -10.67 5.06 -3.86
N LEU A 262 -11.81 5.58 -3.42
CA LEU A 262 -12.75 6.25 -4.29
C LEU A 262 -12.25 7.67 -4.61
N TYR A 263 -12.23 8.03 -5.87
CA TYR A 263 -11.82 9.34 -6.37
C TYR A 263 -12.98 10.10 -7.03
N ALA A 264 -12.84 11.41 -7.10
CA ALA A 264 -13.83 12.28 -7.74
C ALA A 264 -14.15 11.83 -9.19
N GLU A 265 -13.14 11.41 -9.94
CA GLU A 265 -13.28 11.04 -11.34
C GLU A 265 -14.11 9.76 -11.55
N HIS A 266 -14.14 8.84 -10.58
CA HIS A 266 -15.05 7.69 -10.60
C HIS A 266 -16.51 8.14 -10.50
N VAL A 267 -16.78 9.11 -9.62
CA VAL A 267 -18.10 9.70 -9.44
C VAL A 267 -18.52 10.50 -10.65
N LEU A 268 -17.64 11.37 -11.16
CA LEU A 268 -17.89 12.27 -12.29
C LEU A 268 -18.19 11.51 -13.58
N THR A 269 -17.44 10.44 -13.88
CA THR A 269 -17.68 9.61 -15.05
C THR A 269 -19.02 8.86 -14.93
N CYS A 270 -19.36 8.29 -13.78
CA CYS A 270 -20.65 7.66 -13.53
C CYS A 270 -21.83 8.66 -13.62
N PHE A 271 -21.67 9.83 -13.00
CA PHE A 271 -22.67 10.90 -13.06
C PHE A 271 -22.93 11.35 -14.51
N ALA A 272 -21.87 11.65 -15.27
CA ALA A 272 -22.00 12.13 -16.62
C ALA A 272 -22.53 11.05 -17.58
N ALA A 273 -22.15 9.78 -17.39
CA ALA A 273 -22.67 8.67 -18.20
C ALA A 273 -24.19 8.56 -18.07
N ARG A 274 -24.74 8.71 -16.85
CA ARG A 274 -26.20 8.74 -16.62
C ARG A 274 -26.87 9.94 -17.29
N LYS A 275 -26.25 11.14 -17.14
CA LYS A 275 -26.81 12.38 -17.70
C LYS A 275 -26.86 12.36 -19.24
N LEU A 276 -25.81 11.86 -19.86
CA LEU A 276 -25.64 11.84 -21.32
C LEU A 276 -26.20 10.58 -21.98
N LYS A 277 -26.50 9.52 -21.19
CA LYS A 277 -26.93 8.19 -21.65
C LYS A 277 -25.95 7.60 -22.69
N ARG A 278 -24.66 7.77 -22.43
CA ARG A 278 -23.56 7.24 -23.25
C ARG A 278 -22.32 7.04 -22.39
N PRO A 279 -21.40 6.15 -22.79
CA PRO A 279 -20.18 5.94 -22.02
C PRO A 279 -19.34 7.21 -21.92
N VAL A 280 -18.73 7.42 -20.73
CA VAL A 280 -17.81 8.54 -20.49
C VAL A 280 -16.48 8.01 -19.97
N LYS A 281 -15.40 8.44 -20.61
CA LYS A 281 -14.02 8.09 -20.28
C LYS A 281 -13.25 9.29 -19.78
N TRP A 282 -12.51 9.10 -18.73
CA TRP A 282 -11.49 10.02 -18.23
C TRP A 282 -10.16 9.28 -18.07
N THR A 283 -9.06 9.92 -18.44
CA THR A 283 -7.71 9.39 -18.28
C THR A 283 -6.82 10.50 -17.74
N SER A 284 -6.17 10.26 -16.61
CA SER A 284 -5.26 11.21 -15.98
C SER A 284 -3.97 11.37 -16.81
N GLU A 285 -3.52 12.60 -16.96
CA GLU A 285 -2.17 12.90 -17.40
C GLU A 285 -1.20 12.83 -16.21
N ARG A 286 0.10 12.69 -16.47
CA ARG A 286 1.08 12.55 -15.39
C ARG A 286 1.13 13.78 -14.46
N THR A 287 1.09 14.98 -15.01
CA THR A 287 1.06 16.24 -14.24
C THR A 287 -0.23 16.36 -13.43
N GLU A 288 -1.37 15.92 -13.97
CA GLU A 288 -2.62 15.83 -13.24
C GLU A 288 -2.54 14.83 -12.08
N ALA A 289 -1.90 13.67 -12.30
CA ALA A 289 -1.71 12.66 -11.26
C ALA A 289 -0.93 13.21 -10.04
N PHE A 290 0.11 14.03 -10.25
CA PHE A 290 0.85 14.68 -9.15
C PHE A 290 -0.02 15.59 -8.27
N GLN A 291 -1.09 16.15 -8.82
CA GLN A 291 -1.98 17.10 -8.15
C GLN A 291 -3.28 16.50 -7.63
N SER A 292 -3.61 15.26 -8.04
CA SER A 292 -4.92 14.65 -7.75
C SER A 292 -4.86 13.28 -7.08
N ASP A 293 -3.78 12.52 -7.29
CA ASP A 293 -3.57 11.25 -6.61
C ASP A 293 -3.22 11.50 -5.14
N THR A 294 -3.72 10.69 -4.22
CA THR A 294 -3.31 10.80 -2.82
C THR A 294 -1.82 10.59 -2.67
N HIS A 295 -1.19 11.43 -1.85
CA HIS A 295 0.21 11.30 -1.47
C HIS A 295 0.37 10.34 -0.29
N GLY A 296 1.62 10.00 0.04
CA GLY A 296 1.96 9.16 1.21
C GLY A 296 2.89 9.86 2.19
N ARG A 297 3.06 9.27 3.38
CA ARG A 297 3.98 9.71 4.44
C ARG A 297 3.62 11.09 5.00
N ASP A 298 4.61 12.03 5.02
CA ASP A 298 4.48 13.40 5.51
C ASP A 298 4.22 13.50 7.01
N ASN A 299 5.18 13.02 7.78
CA ASN A 299 5.11 13.00 9.23
C ASN A 299 6.34 13.66 9.85
N ILE A 300 6.16 14.40 10.95
CA ILE A 300 7.21 14.84 11.86
C ILE A 300 6.98 14.12 13.17
N THR A 301 7.96 13.30 13.60
CA THR A 301 7.79 12.50 14.81
C THR A 301 8.92 12.78 15.80
N ALA A 302 8.57 13.29 16.97
CA ALA A 302 9.46 13.37 18.12
C ALA A 302 9.39 12.07 18.90
N GLY A 303 10.54 11.44 19.16
CA GLY A 303 10.67 10.22 19.93
C GLY A 303 11.64 10.35 21.09
N GLU A 304 11.34 9.66 22.18
CA GLU A 304 12.19 9.54 23.36
C GLU A 304 12.32 8.06 23.74
N LEU A 305 13.55 7.59 23.86
CA LEU A 305 13.89 6.22 24.27
C LEU A 305 14.55 6.24 25.63
N ALA A 306 13.92 5.62 26.63
CA ALA A 306 14.45 5.46 27.97
C ALA A 306 15.23 4.15 28.09
N LEU A 307 16.48 4.23 28.60
CA LEU A 307 17.36 3.08 28.74
C LEU A 307 17.91 3.01 30.17
N ASP A 308 18.24 1.80 30.62
CA ASP A 308 19.05 1.62 31.81
C ASP A 308 20.56 1.86 31.54
N LYS A 309 21.39 1.77 32.55
CA LYS A 309 22.85 1.97 32.44
C LYS A 309 23.55 0.97 31.51
N ASP A 310 22.94 -0.18 31.27
CA ASP A 310 23.48 -1.29 30.47
C ASP A 310 22.85 -1.33 29.03
N GLY A 311 22.04 -0.35 28.70
CA GLY A 311 21.42 -0.24 27.40
C GLY A 311 20.15 -1.10 27.19
N LYS A 312 19.51 -1.58 28.28
CA LYS A 312 18.19 -2.22 28.20
C LYS A 312 17.13 -1.16 27.96
N PHE A 313 16.24 -1.39 26.97
CA PHE A 313 15.10 -0.52 26.68
C PHE A 313 14.07 -0.63 27.81
N LEU A 314 13.75 0.50 28.42
CA LEU A 314 12.73 0.60 29.46
C LEU A 314 11.40 1.03 28.89
N ALA A 315 11.38 2.13 28.17
CA ALA A 315 10.16 2.68 27.57
C ALA A 315 10.43 3.50 26.32
N LEU A 316 9.41 3.61 25.47
CA LEU A 316 9.37 4.50 24.32
C LEU A 316 8.19 5.46 24.45
N ARG A 317 8.43 6.76 24.19
CA ARG A 317 7.40 7.78 24.09
C ARG A 317 7.52 8.51 22.76
N THR A 318 6.39 8.69 22.05
CA THR A 318 6.37 9.34 20.74
C THR A 318 5.27 10.38 20.64
N LYS A 319 5.55 11.46 19.89
CA LYS A 319 4.55 12.41 19.43
C LYS A 319 4.72 12.62 17.93
N ASN A 320 3.69 12.27 17.17
CA ASN A 320 3.68 12.34 15.72
C ASN A 320 2.70 13.43 15.26
N TRP A 321 3.16 14.38 14.47
CA TRP A 321 2.33 15.26 13.67
C TRP A 321 2.24 14.68 12.27
N ALA A 322 1.05 14.24 11.90
CA ALA A 322 0.78 13.57 10.63
C ALA A 322 -0.06 14.45 9.72
N ASN A 323 0.45 14.79 8.55
CA ASN A 323 -0.27 15.58 7.57
C ASN A 323 -1.39 14.76 6.92
N MET A 324 -2.60 15.32 6.92
CA MET A 324 -3.77 14.72 6.26
C MET A 324 -4.05 15.35 4.88
N GLY A 325 -3.33 16.42 4.51
CA GLY A 325 -3.66 17.25 3.36
C GLY A 325 -4.90 18.09 3.62
N ALA A 326 -5.60 18.51 2.57
CA ALA A 326 -6.75 19.40 2.67
C ALA A 326 -8.03 18.74 3.19
N TYR A 327 -8.11 17.41 3.10
CA TYR A 327 -9.29 16.61 3.41
C TYR A 327 -8.91 15.28 4.05
N LEU A 328 -9.72 14.78 4.98
CA LEU A 328 -9.59 13.40 5.45
C LEU A 328 -10.02 12.43 4.35
N ASN A 329 -9.06 11.70 3.79
CA ASN A 329 -9.33 10.69 2.78
C ASN A 329 -9.76 9.36 3.42
N THR A 330 -10.07 8.36 2.61
CA THR A 330 -10.73 7.09 2.96
C THR A 330 -10.19 6.43 4.23
N PHE A 331 -8.86 6.25 4.35
CA PHE A 331 -8.20 5.62 5.50
C PHE A 331 -7.17 6.53 6.19
N ALA A 332 -7.04 7.78 5.77
CA ALA A 332 -5.99 8.70 6.20
C ALA A 332 -5.74 8.72 7.72
N PRO A 333 -6.76 8.86 8.60
CA PRO A 333 -6.53 8.87 10.05
C PRO A 333 -5.99 7.54 10.60
N PHE A 334 -6.28 6.41 9.95
CA PHE A 334 -5.83 5.09 10.39
C PHE A 334 -4.33 4.88 10.18
N ILE A 335 -3.74 5.49 9.16
CA ILE A 335 -2.35 5.28 8.78
C ILE A 335 -1.38 5.62 9.93
N PRO A 336 -1.36 6.84 10.48
CA PRO A 336 -0.47 7.19 11.57
C PRO A 336 -0.94 6.66 12.95
N THR A 337 -2.23 6.31 13.09
CA THR A 337 -2.79 5.80 14.36
C THR A 337 -2.75 4.28 14.40
N GLY A 338 -3.85 3.60 14.05
CA GLY A 338 -4.03 2.16 14.20
C GLY A 338 -3.07 1.30 13.39
N ALA A 339 -2.55 1.78 12.24
CA ALA A 339 -1.60 1.03 11.43
C ALA A 339 -0.15 1.18 11.92
N GLY A 340 0.32 2.43 12.06
CA GLY A 340 1.71 2.72 12.44
C GLY A 340 2.02 2.32 13.87
N THR A 341 1.16 2.69 14.83
CA THR A 341 1.44 2.45 16.25
C THR A 341 1.51 0.96 16.63
N LYS A 342 0.84 0.07 15.87
CA LYS A 342 0.92 -1.38 16.10
C LYS A 342 2.34 -1.92 16.13
N VAL A 343 3.24 -1.35 15.34
CA VAL A 343 4.61 -1.85 15.18
C VAL A 343 5.68 -0.98 15.86
N LEU A 344 5.29 -0.06 16.73
CA LEU A 344 6.26 0.77 17.49
C LEU A 344 7.18 -0.04 18.39
N ALA A 345 6.76 -1.22 18.84
CA ALA A 345 7.67 -2.13 19.56
C ALA A 345 8.70 -2.77 18.62
N SER A 346 8.45 -2.79 17.30
CA SER A 346 9.24 -3.57 16.34
C SER A 346 9.50 -4.98 16.89
N VAL A 347 10.73 -5.47 16.84
CA VAL A 347 11.15 -6.77 17.38
C VAL A 347 11.75 -6.68 18.79
N TYR A 348 11.55 -5.55 19.45
CA TYR A 348 12.21 -5.27 20.73
C TYR A 348 11.27 -5.40 21.94
N ASP A 349 11.84 -5.83 23.07
CA ASP A 349 11.15 -5.96 24.35
C ASP A 349 11.21 -4.62 25.10
N PHE A 350 10.09 -3.89 25.09
CA PHE A 350 9.87 -2.66 25.84
C PHE A 350 9.00 -2.92 27.07
N GLY A 351 9.33 -2.29 28.20
CA GLY A 351 8.50 -2.32 29.40
C GLY A 351 7.17 -1.58 29.25
N ALA A 352 7.14 -0.47 28.50
CA ALA A 352 5.95 0.28 28.12
C ALA A 352 6.20 1.16 26.89
N ILE A 353 5.11 1.48 26.17
CA ILE A 353 5.11 2.45 25.06
C ILE A 353 3.91 3.37 25.22
N TYR A 354 4.10 4.67 24.98
CA TYR A 354 3.06 5.65 24.84
C TYR A 354 3.24 6.45 23.55
N ALA A 355 2.20 6.52 22.75
CA ALA A 355 2.21 7.24 21.47
C ALA A 355 1.05 8.23 21.39
N ASN A 356 1.38 9.48 21.02
CA ASN A 356 0.43 10.52 20.69
C ASN A 356 0.51 10.85 19.20
N VAL A 357 -0.61 11.00 18.53
CA VAL A 357 -0.73 11.35 17.11
C VAL A 357 -1.66 12.54 16.94
N VAL A 358 -1.13 13.60 16.34
CA VAL A 358 -1.87 14.80 15.98
C VAL A 358 -2.08 14.82 14.46
N GLY A 359 -3.34 14.74 14.03
CA GLY A 359 -3.70 14.88 12.61
C GLY A 359 -3.74 16.36 12.22
N VAL A 360 -2.96 16.73 11.21
CA VAL A 360 -2.81 18.12 10.77
C VAL A 360 -3.38 18.29 9.37
N ILE A 361 -4.24 19.29 9.21
CA ILE A 361 -4.80 19.69 7.91
C ILE A 361 -3.88 20.75 7.28
N THR A 362 -3.60 20.62 5.99
CA THR A 362 -2.81 21.60 5.22
C THR A 362 -3.42 21.84 3.85
N ASN A 363 -3.07 22.95 3.19
CA ASN A 363 -3.52 23.25 1.81
C ASN A 363 -2.71 22.45 0.76
N THR A 364 -2.71 21.11 0.92
CA THR A 364 -1.99 20.19 0.04
C THR A 364 -2.89 19.03 -0.38
N VAL A 365 -2.48 18.30 -1.40
CA VAL A 365 -3.15 17.05 -1.81
C VAL A 365 -3.38 16.14 -0.59
N PRO A 366 -4.53 15.47 -0.45
CA PRO A 366 -4.75 14.54 0.64
C PRO A 366 -3.69 13.45 0.76
N VAL A 367 -3.34 13.09 1.99
CA VAL A 367 -2.40 12.00 2.31
C VAL A 367 -3.19 10.78 2.73
N ASP A 368 -2.78 9.60 2.26
CA ASP A 368 -3.36 8.32 2.68
C ASP A 368 -2.31 7.20 2.55
N ALA A 369 -2.73 5.94 2.42
CA ALA A 369 -1.85 4.79 2.37
C ALA A 369 -0.88 4.83 1.18
N TYR A 370 0.38 4.68 1.50
CA TYR A 370 1.47 4.36 0.57
C TYR A 370 2.24 3.17 1.14
N ARG A 371 2.71 2.27 0.30
CA ARG A 371 3.38 0.99 0.59
C ARG A 371 4.03 0.94 1.98
N GLY A 372 3.49 0.11 2.87
CA GLY A 372 3.86 0.03 4.28
C GLY A 372 2.94 0.81 5.23
N ALA A 373 2.34 1.94 4.81
CA ALA A 373 1.22 2.64 5.46
C ALA A 373 1.35 2.78 7.00
N GLY A 374 2.22 3.66 7.47
CA GLY A 374 2.48 3.92 8.90
C GLY A 374 3.58 3.04 9.49
N ARG A 375 3.84 1.82 8.96
CA ARG A 375 4.90 0.94 9.47
C ARG A 375 6.31 1.43 9.10
N PRO A 376 6.58 1.95 7.88
CA PRO A 376 7.87 2.59 7.58
C PRO A 376 8.19 3.74 8.52
N GLU A 377 7.20 4.60 8.82
CA GLU A 377 7.36 5.77 9.67
C GLU A 377 7.74 5.37 11.10
N SER A 378 7.06 4.35 11.65
CA SER A 378 7.33 3.83 13.00
C SER A 378 8.69 3.13 13.09
N ASN A 379 9.00 2.24 12.15
CA ASN A 379 10.29 1.53 12.14
C ASN A 379 11.46 2.51 11.91
N TYR A 380 11.28 3.53 11.07
CA TYR A 380 12.29 4.58 10.87
C TYR A 380 12.62 5.30 12.17
N LEU A 381 11.62 5.76 12.91
CA LEU A 381 11.83 6.41 14.20
C LEU A 381 12.57 5.49 15.18
N VAL A 382 12.09 4.27 15.37
CA VAL A 382 12.64 3.32 16.35
C VAL A 382 14.10 2.99 16.04
N GLU A 383 14.41 2.66 14.81
CA GLU A 383 15.75 2.28 14.39
C GLU A 383 16.75 3.45 14.41
N ARG A 384 16.27 4.69 14.13
CA ARG A 384 17.08 5.90 14.29
C ARG A 384 17.35 6.21 15.76
N LEU A 385 16.35 6.06 16.64
CA LEU A 385 16.53 6.25 18.09
C LEU A 385 17.54 5.26 18.67
N ILE A 386 17.45 3.98 18.28
CA ILE A 386 18.38 2.93 18.75
C ILE A 386 19.81 3.22 18.30
N ASP A 387 19.98 3.63 17.05
CA ASP A 387 21.30 3.95 16.50
C ASP A 387 21.93 5.18 17.18
N THR A 388 21.10 6.20 17.46
CA THR A 388 21.50 7.40 18.21
C THR A 388 21.85 7.05 19.66
N ALA A 389 21.04 6.23 20.33
CA ALA A 389 21.30 5.77 21.69
C ALA A 389 22.62 5.00 21.80
N ALA A 390 22.89 4.11 20.83
CA ALA A 390 24.16 3.39 20.77
C ALA A 390 25.35 4.35 20.72
N GLN A 391 25.26 5.38 19.88
CA GLN A 391 26.31 6.40 19.76
C GLN A 391 26.46 7.22 21.04
N GLU A 392 25.35 7.69 21.64
CA GLU A 392 25.36 8.51 22.86
C GLU A 392 25.92 7.74 24.07
N MET A 393 25.64 6.45 24.17
CA MET A 393 26.11 5.58 25.27
C MET A 393 27.48 4.94 24.97
N GLY A 394 28.07 5.16 23.80
CA GLY A 394 29.33 4.50 23.41
C GLY A 394 29.18 2.98 23.25
N MET A 395 28.00 2.48 22.94
CA MET A 395 27.71 1.05 22.80
C MET A 395 27.82 0.60 21.34
N ASP A 396 28.17 -0.67 21.16
CA ASP A 396 28.12 -1.31 19.83
C ASP A 396 26.67 -1.40 19.31
N ARG A 397 26.45 -0.99 18.07
CA ARG A 397 25.12 -0.91 17.42
C ARG A 397 24.44 -2.28 17.30
N VAL A 398 25.21 -3.35 17.14
CA VAL A 398 24.72 -4.73 17.07
C VAL A 398 24.37 -5.23 18.47
N ALA A 399 25.26 -4.97 19.45
CA ALA A 399 25.10 -5.44 20.83
C ALA A 399 23.87 -4.84 21.50
N ILE A 400 23.59 -3.52 21.31
CA ILE A 400 22.41 -2.88 21.91
C ILE A 400 21.10 -3.47 21.35
N ARG A 401 21.05 -3.80 20.03
CA ARG A 401 19.88 -4.46 19.43
C ARG A 401 19.71 -5.88 19.96
N LYS A 402 20.77 -6.70 19.96
CA LYS A 402 20.71 -8.08 20.48
C LYS A 402 20.24 -8.16 21.92
N ARG A 403 20.70 -7.22 22.77
CA ARG A 403 20.27 -7.14 24.17
C ARG A 403 18.76 -6.96 24.32
N ASN A 404 18.12 -6.31 23.37
CA ASN A 404 16.74 -5.90 23.47
C ASN A 404 15.77 -6.65 22.53
N MET A 405 16.30 -7.45 21.59
CA MET A 405 15.44 -8.29 20.74
C MET A 405 14.70 -9.33 21.56
N VAL A 406 13.44 -9.56 21.20
CA VAL A 406 12.64 -10.68 21.72
C VAL A 406 13.29 -11.98 21.25
N PRO A 407 13.68 -12.88 22.16
CA PRO A 407 14.30 -14.14 21.76
C PRO A 407 13.25 -15.11 21.19
N SER A 408 13.65 -15.98 20.27
CA SER A 408 12.77 -17.00 19.68
C SER A 408 12.12 -17.93 20.72
N SER A 409 12.82 -18.17 21.82
CA SER A 409 12.31 -18.98 22.96
C SER A 409 11.14 -18.32 23.72
N ALA A 410 10.87 -17.02 23.50
CA ALA A 410 9.75 -16.32 24.12
C ALA A 410 8.47 -16.37 23.27
N MET A 411 8.51 -16.97 22.08
CA MET A 411 7.34 -17.09 21.22
C MET A 411 6.33 -18.12 21.77
N PRO A 412 5.02 -17.83 21.72
CA PRO A 412 4.40 -16.59 21.23
C PRO A 412 4.56 -15.45 22.24
N TYR A 413 4.96 -14.26 21.75
CA TYR A 413 5.24 -13.07 22.55
C TYR A 413 4.18 -11.99 22.36
N VAL A 414 3.80 -11.29 23.45
CA VAL A 414 2.90 -10.13 23.38
C VAL A 414 3.71 -8.86 23.60
N SER A 415 3.76 -8.01 22.58
CA SER A 415 4.50 -6.76 22.61
C SER A 415 3.87 -5.70 23.51
N ALA A 416 4.62 -4.65 23.87
CA ALA A 416 4.11 -3.51 24.63
C ALA A 416 2.93 -2.76 23.93
N MET A 417 2.73 -2.99 22.63
CA MET A 417 1.57 -2.49 21.88
C MET A 417 0.43 -3.52 21.74
N GLY A 418 0.48 -4.61 22.53
CA GLY A 418 -0.55 -5.64 22.54
C GLY A 418 -0.58 -6.58 21.32
N GLN A 419 0.44 -6.53 20.46
CA GLN A 419 0.53 -7.42 19.31
C GLN A 419 1.12 -8.76 19.69
N ARG A 420 0.50 -9.86 19.27
CA ARG A 420 0.95 -11.22 19.55
C ARG A 420 1.76 -11.77 18.36
N TYR A 421 3.07 -11.81 18.52
CA TYR A 421 3.98 -12.47 17.57
C TYR A 421 3.94 -13.97 17.81
N ASP A 422 3.61 -14.75 16.79
CA ASP A 422 3.48 -16.19 16.88
C ASP A 422 4.82 -16.91 16.64
N SER A 423 5.68 -16.33 15.81
CA SER A 423 6.98 -16.90 15.42
C SER A 423 8.00 -15.82 15.08
N GLY A 424 9.31 -16.11 15.21
CA GLY A 424 10.39 -15.20 14.85
C GLY A 424 11.77 -15.68 15.25
N GLU A 425 12.76 -15.47 14.40
CA GLU A 425 14.19 -15.78 14.58
C GLU A 425 15.03 -14.49 14.41
N PHE A 426 14.65 -13.41 15.10
CA PHE A 426 15.11 -12.05 14.86
C PHE A 426 16.62 -11.88 14.88
N ALA A 427 17.29 -12.41 15.90
CA ALA A 427 18.74 -12.30 16.02
C ALA A 427 19.47 -13.03 14.89
N LYS A 428 18.96 -14.20 14.46
CA LYS A 428 19.53 -14.99 13.38
C LYS A 428 19.46 -14.26 12.04
N LEU A 429 18.31 -13.65 11.71
CA LEU A 429 18.17 -12.86 10.48
C LEU A 429 19.15 -11.70 10.47
N MET A 430 19.27 -10.97 11.58
CA MET A 430 20.22 -9.87 11.72
C MET A 430 21.67 -10.34 11.53
N ASP A 431 22.06 -11.40 12.20
CA ASP A 431 23.43 -11.93 12.10
C ASP A 431 23.76 -12.35 10.67
N THR A 432 22.82 -13.03 9.99
CA THR A 432 22.98 -13.45 8.60
C THR A 432 23.11 -12.22 7.66
N ALA A 433 22.31 -11.17 7.85
CA ALA A 433 22.42 -9.96 7.04
C ALA A 433 23.76 -9.25 7.21
N LEU A 434 24.25 -9.14 8.45
CA LEU A 434 25.56 -8.53 8.76
C LEU A 434 26.72 -9.36 8.22
N GLU A 435 26.65 -10.67 8.31
CA GLU A 435 27.65 -11.57 7.73
C GLU A 435 27.73 -11.42 6.20
N ARG A 436 26.59 -11.44 5.50
CA ARG A 436 26.53 -11.27 4.04
C ARG A 436 27.02 -9.90 3.57
N LEU A 437 26.75 -8.85 4.34
CA LEU A 437 27.30 -7.51 4.09
C LEU A 437 28.81 -7.44 4.35
N ASN A 438 29.41 -8.46 4.99
CA ASN A 438 30.77 -8.45 5.48
C ASN A 438 31.01 -7.26 6.45
N TRP A 439 30.18 -7.18 7.50
CA TRP A 439 30.22 -6.13 8.52
C TRP A 439 31.59 -5.98 9.14
N SER A 440 32.25 -7.09 9.52
CA SER A 440 33.58 -7.12 10.16
C SER A 440 34.69 -6.55 9.27
N GLY A 441 34.58 -6.67 7.96
CA GLY A 441 35.54 -6.13 6.98
C GLY A 441 35.37 -4.65 6.64
N PHE A 442 34.41 -3.97 7.26
CA PHE A 442 34.04 -2.60 6.89
C PHE A 442 35.17 -1.57 7.14
N ALA A 443 35.94 -1.70 8.20
CA ALA A 443 37.00 -0.75 8.55
C ALA A 443 38.04 -0.59 7.41
N ALA A 444 38.39 -1.68 6.73
CA ALA A 444 39.33 -1.64 5.59
C ALA A 444 38.71 -0.90 4.39
N ARG A 445 37.42 -1.12 4.10
CA ARG A 445 36.70 -0.45 3.01
C ARG A 445 36.53 1.03 3.28
N ARG A 446 36.25 1.41 4.54
CA ARG A 446 36.19 2.83 4.98
C ARG A 446 37.53 3.52 4.77
N ALA A 447 38.64 2.91 5.20
CA ALA A 447 40.00 3.46 5.02
C ALA A 447 40.37 3.63 3.53
N GLU A 448 39.93 2.72 2.67
CA GLU A 448 40.12 2.81 1.23
C GLU A 448 39.34 4.01 0.63
N SER A 449 38.07 4.20 0.98
CA SER A 449 37.27 5.34 0.54
C SER A 449 37.88 6.68 1.03
N GLN A 450 38.35 6.72 2.28
CA GLN A 450 39.01 7.91 2.85
C GLN A 450 40.28 8.31 2.06
N ARG A 451 41.06 7.32 1.59
CA ARG A 451 42.24 7.61 0.71
C ARG A 451 41.84 8.26 -0.61
N ARG A 452 40.61 8.02 -1.08
CA ARG A 452 40.02 8.67 -2.28
C ARG A 452 39.28 9.99 -1.95
N GLY A 453 39.37 10.48 -0.71
CA GLY A 453 38.65 11.67 -0.29
C GLY A 453 37.14 11.48 -0.04
N LYS A 454 36.65 10.25 -0.06
CA LYS A 454 35.22 9.93 0.13
C LYS A 454 34.91 9.57 1.59
N ARG A 455 33.64 9.64 1.96
CA ARG A 455 33.12 9.23 3.26
C ARG A 455 32.34 7.93 3.07
N ARG A 456 32.77 6.85 3.70
CA ARG A 456 32.07 5.57 3.63
C ARG A 456 31.40 5.26 4.95
N GLY A 457 30.11 4.88 4.88
CA GLY A 457 29.31 4.53 6.03
C GLY A 457 28.60 3.19 5.85
N ILE A 458 28.31 2.55 6.97
CA ILE A 458 27.58 1.31 7.05
C ILE A 458 26.43 1.43 8.02
N GLY A 459 25.26 0.91 7.65
CA GLY A 459 24.08 0.95 8.50
C GLY A 459 23.25 -0.30 8.32
N PHE A 460 22.44 -0.57 9.32
CA PHE A 460 21.41 -1.61 9.23
C PHE A 460 20.21 -1.20 10.06
N ALA A 461 19.08 -1.83 9.79
CA ALA A 461 17.86 -1.67 10.52
C ALA A 461 17.11 -2.99 10.53
N TYR A 462 16.45 -3.28 11.64
CA TYR A 462 15.49 -4.36 11.71
C TYR A 462 14.09 -3.79 11.57
N TYR A 463 13.24 -4.43 10.79
CA TYR A 463 11.85 -4.04 10.67
C TYR A 463 10.90 -5.16 11.07
N LEU A 464 9.74 -4.77 11.53
CA LEU A 464 8.59 -5.64 11.69
C LEU A 464 7.38 -4.96 11.07
N GLU A 465 6.62 -5.73 10.31
CA GLU A 465 5.35 -5.31 9.74
C GLU A 465 4.20 -6.12 10.32
N ALA A 466 2.99 -5.58 10.29
CA ALA A 466 1.75 -6.28 10.57
C ALA A 466 0.88 -6.26 9.31
N THR A 467 0.48 -7.44 8.82
CA THR A 467 -0.44 -7.52 7.68
C THR A 467 -1.77 -6.84 8.00
N GLY A 468 -2.35 -6.20 7.00
CA GLY A 468 -3.70 -5.63 7.08
C GLY A 468 -4.79 -6.64 6.72
N GLY A 469 -6.02 -6.18 6.60
CA GLY A 469 -7.10 -6.89 5.94
C GLY A 469 -8.38 -7.07 6.73
N ASP A 470 -9.39 -7.57 6.03
CA ASP A 470 -10.72 -7.87 6.57
C ASP A 470 -10.73 -9.22 7.29
N ALA A 471 -11.75 -9.44 8.12
CA ALA A 471 -11.92 -10.68 8.87
C ALA A 471 -12.33 -11.87 7.99
N THR A 472 -12.71 -11.66 6.74
CA THR A 472 -13.14 -12.69 5.80
C THR A 472 -12.60 -12.45 4.41
N GLU A 473 -12.41 -13.53 3.63
CA GLU A 473 -12.13 -13.47 2.21
C GLU A 473 -12.85 -14.59 1.47
N ASN A 474 -13.22 -14.36 0.20
CA ASN A 474 -14.00 -15.30 -0.60
C ASN A 474 -13.18 -15.82 -1.77
N ALA A 475 -13.31 -17.13 -2.07
CA ALA A 475 -12.85 -17.70 -3.33
C ALA A 475 -13.90 -18.62 -3.94
N ALA A 476 -13.88 -18.73 -5.27
CA ALA A 476 -14.66 -19.75 -5.95
C ALA A 476 -13.81 -20.50 -6.98
N VAL A 477 -14.06 -21.80 -7.11
CA VAL A 477 -13.48 -22.67 -8.14
C VAL A 477 -14.59 -23.18 -9.04
N ARG A 478 -14.49 -22.95 -10.33
CA ARG A 478 -15.47 -23.41 -11.34
C ARG A 478 -14.76 -24.14 -12.46
N PHE A 479 -15.28 -25.30 -12.80
CA PHE A 479 -14.80 -26.10 -13.93
C PHE A 479 -15.47 -25.59 -15.20
N ALA A 480 -14.72 -24.97 -16.11
CA ALA A 480 -15.26 -24.43 -17.34
C ALA A 480 -15.48 -25.51 -18.41
N ASP A 481 -16.37 -25.25 -19.39
CA ASP A 481 -16.73 -26.22 -20.43
C ASP A 481 -15.61 -26.44 -21.46
N ASP A 482 -14.63 -25.52 -21.51
CA ASP A 482 -13.43 -25.61 -22.35
C ASP A 482 -12.28 -26.41 -21.71
N GLY A 483 -12.53 -27.06 -20.57
CA GLY A 483 -11.58 -27.91 -19.86
C GLY A 483 -10.55 -27.14 -19.03
N PHE A 484 -10.77 -25.85 -18.77
CA PHE A 484 -10.03 -25.05 -17.81
C PHE A 484 -10.75 -25.03 -16.45
N VAL A 485 -10.01 -24.60 -15.42
CA VAL A 485 -10.53 -24.32 -14.11
C VAL A 485 -10.37 -22.83 -13.83
N ASP A 486 -11.49 -22.14 -13.64
CA ASP A 486 -11.52 -20.72 -13.29
C ASP A 486 -11.55 -20.58 -11.77
N VAL A 487 -10.56 -19.86 -11.22
CA VAL A 487 -10.43 -19.52 -9.80
C VAL A 487 -10.75 -18.05 -9.62
N TYR A 488 -11.88 -17.76 -9.02
CA TYR A 488 -12.33 -16.40 -8.73
C TYR A 488 -11.82 -15.97 -7.37
N VAL A 489 -11.24 -14.78 -7.29
CA VAL A 489 -10.58 -14.24 -6.11
C VAL A 489 -11.03 -12.82 -5.80
N GLY A 490 -11.11 -12.49 -4.49
CA GLY A 490 -11.54 -11.18 -4.00
C GLY A 490 -10.44 -10.12 -3.96
N THR A 491 -9.18 -10.52 -4.15
CA THR A 491 -8.02 -9.61 -4.22
C THR A 491 -7.70 -9.21 -5.65
N GLN A 492 -6.99 -8.07 -5.83
CA GLN A 492 -6.66 -7.51 -7.14
C GLN A 492 -5.14 -7.48 -7.38
N SER A 493 -4.68 -8.03 -8.49
CA SER A 493 -3.30 -7.87 -8.94
C SER A 493 -3.05 -6.45 -9.46
N THR A 494 -1.91 -5.89 -9.07
CA THR A 494 -1.38 -4.63 -9.60
C THR A 494 0.07 -4.79 -10.08
N GLY A 495 0.42 -6.03 -10.48
CA GLY A 495 1.75 -6.42 -10.97
C GLY A 495 2.54 -7.34 -10.03
N GLN A 496 2.00 -7.72 -8.87
CA GLN A 496 2.69 -8.53 -7.86
C GLN A 496 2.59 -10.05 -8.06
N GLY A 497 2.02 -10.52 -9.18
CA GLY A 497 2.06 -11.94 -9.55
C GLY A 497 0.98 -12.83 -8.93
N HIS A 498 -0.20 -12.28 -8.65
CA HIS A 498 -1.31 -13.04 -8.06
C HIS A 498 -1.77 -14.20 -8.94
N GLU A 499 -1.86 -14.02 -10.27
CA GLU A 499 -2.28 -15.09 -11.19
C GLU A 499 -1.37 -16.32 -11.02
N THR A 500 -0.08 -16.11 -10.93
CA THR A 500 0.91 -17.19 -10.71
C THR A 500 0.76 -17.82 -9.33
N ALA A 501 0.74 -17.00 -8.26
CA ALA A 501 0.73 -17.52 -6.90
C ALA A 501 -0.55 -18.34 -6.61
N TYR A 502 -1.70 -17.85 -7.04
CA TYR A 502 -2.97 -18.55 -6.82
C TYR A 502 -3.15 -19.79 -7.73
N ALA A 503 -2.63 -19.73 -8.97
CA ALA A 503 -2.60 -20.91 -9.83
C ALA A 503 -1.66 -21.99 -9.27
N MET A 504 -0.49 -21.63 -8.71
CA MET A 504 0.40 -22.57 -8.02
C MET A 504 -0.30 -23.27 -6.85
N LEU A 505 -0.97 -22.49 -6.00
CA LEU A 505 -1.69 -23.02 -4.83
C LEU A 505 -2.82 -23.95 -5.26
N THR A 506 -3.66 -23.52 -6.20
CA THR A 506 -4.77 -24.34 -6.72
C THR A 506 -4.25 -25.61 -7.39
N SER A 507 -3.17 -25.52 -8.16
CA SER A 507 -2.51 -26.69 -8.78
C SER A 507 -2.01 -27.69 -7.73
N HIS A 508 -1.45 -27.17 -6.64
CA HIS A 508 -0.98 -28.01 -5.52
C HIS A 508 -2.13 -28.76 -4.85
N GLU A 509 -3.20 -28.06 -4.50
CA GLU A 509 -4.34 -28.60 -3.75
C GLU A 509 -5.20 -29.57 -4.57
N LEU A 510 -5.41 -29.26 -5.86
CA LEU A 510 -6.30 -30.04 -6.72
C LEU A 510 -5.59 -30.99 -7.68
N GLY A 511 -4.25 -30.99 -7.72
CA GLY A 511 -3.49 -31.84 -8.64
C GLY A 511 -3.70 -31.53 -10.13
N ILE A 512 -4.18 -30.32 -10.44
CA ILE A 512 -4.48 -29.87 -11.81
C ILE A 512 -3.24 -29.18 -12.38
N PRO A 513 -2.87 -29.45 -13.65
CA PRO A 513 -1.76 -28.73 -14.29
C PRO A 513 -1.98 -27.21 -14.28
N ILE A 514 -0.94 -26.44 -13.93
CA ILE A 514 -1.03 -24.98 -13.77
C ILE A 514 -1.54 -24.27 -15.04
N GLU A 515 -1.17 -24.77 -16.21
CA GLU A 515 -1.62 -24.29 -17.51
C GLU A 515 -3.12 -24.50 -17.79
N LYS A 516 -3.82 -25.25 -16.94
CA LYS A 516 -5.27 -25.45 -16.99
C LYS A 516 -6.03 -24.56 -16.00
N ILE A 517 -5.32 -23.71 -15.26
CA ILE A 517 -5.92 -22.84 -14.24
C ILE A 517 -5.91 -21.41 -14.74
N ARG A 518 -7.04 -20.71 -14.64
CA ARG A 518 -7.18 -19.29 -14.93
C ARG A 518 -7.66 -18.56 -13.68
N VAL A 519 -6.91 -17.60 -13.21
CA VAL A 519 -7.31 -16.75 -12.10
C VAL A 519 -8.17 -15.61 -12.63
N LYS A 520 -9.35 -15.43 -12.05
CA LYS A 520 -10.34 -14.39 -12.36
C LYS A 520 -10.44 -13.41 -11.19
N GLN A 521 -10.17 -12.14 -11.46
CA GLN A 521 -10.13 -11.08 -10.46
C GLN A 521 -10.73 -9.78 -11.00
N GLY A 522 -11.02 -8.81 -10.14
CA GLY A 522 -11.33 -7.44 -10.51
C GLY A 522 -12.79 -7.17 -10.90
N ASP A 523 -13.65 -8.15 -10.99
CA ASP A 523 -15.07 -7.95 -11.30
C ASP A 523 -15.92 -8.10 -10.04
N SER A 524 -16.54 -7.02 -9.61
CA SER A 524 -17.33 -6.96 -8.38
C SER A 524 -18.63 -7.80 -8.40
N GLU A 525 -19.01 -8.39 -9.54
CA GLU A 525 -20.12 -9.33 -9.67
C GLU A 525 -19.67 -10.80 -9.61
N SER A 526 -18.38 -11.08 -9.68
CA SER A 526 -17.86 -12.46 -9.75
C SER A 526 -17.98 -13.22 -8.44
N LEU A 527 -17.92 -12.53 -7.31
CA LEU A 527 -18.03 -13.04 -5.94
C LEU A 527 -18.97 -12.15 -5.11
N PRO A 528 -19.53 -12.65 -4.00
CA PRO A 528 -20.39 -11.86 -3.10
C PRO A 528 -19.67 -10.64 -2.51
N SER A 529 -18.39 -10.79 -2.16
CA SER A 529 -17.51 -9.73 -1.67
C SER A 529 -16.06 -10.02 -1.99
N GLY A 530 -15.19 -9.01 -1.86
CA GLY A 530 -13.75 -9.14 -1.99
C GLY A 530 -13.05 -8.00 -1.28
N GLY A 531 -11.99 -8.31 -0.54
CA GLY A 531 -11.28 -7.32 0.28
C GLY A 531 -10.33 -6.44 -0.51
N GLY A 532 -10.04 -6.75 -1.77
CA GLY A 532 -9.02 -6.05 -2.56
C GLY A 532 -7.61 -6.28 -2.05
N THR A 533 -6.66 -5.49 -2.52
CA THR A 533 -5.23 -5.61 -2.18
C THR A 533 -4.73 -4.39 -1.43
N GLY A 534 -4.20 -4.60 -0.22
CA GLY A 534 -3.58 -3.59 0.63
C GLY A 534 -3.04 -4.22 1.92
N GLY A 535 -2.00 -3.64 2.56
CA GLY A 535 -1.45 -4.13 3.82
C GLY A 535 -0.83 -5.52 3.75
N ALA A 536 -0.18 -5.88 2.65
CA ALA A 536 0.54 -7.14 2.41
C ALA A 536 -0.30 -8.42 2.64
N ARG A 537 -1.65 -8.33 2.51
CA ARG A 537 -2.61 -9.38 2.91
C ARG A 537 -2.91 -10.43 1.84
N SER A 538 -2.67 -10.15 0.56
CA SER A 538 -3.27 -10.90 -0.54
C SER A 538 -3.05 -12.41 -0.44
N LEU A 539 -1.82 -12.88 -0.39
CA LEU A 539 -1.56 -14.32 -0.28
C LEU A 539 -2.02 -14.90 1.06
N TYR A 540 -1.86 -14.16 2.14
CA TYR A 540 -2.26 -14.57 3.48
C TYR A 540 -3.78 -14.77 3.60
N SER A 541 -4.59 -13.83 3.10
CA SER A 541 -6.07 -13.91 3.18
C SER A 541 -6.66 -14.78 2.07
N GLU A 542 -6.35 -14.44 0.82
CA GLU A 542 -6.90 -15.14 -0.35
C GLU A 542 -6.41 -16.58 -0.44
N GLY A 543 -5.16 -16.85 -0.05
CA GLY A 543 -4.65 -18.21 -0.01
C GLY A 543 -5.45 -19.10 0.92
N GLN A 544 -5.89 -18.60 2.08
CA GLN A 544 -6.79 -19.35 2.97
C GLN A 544 -8.17 -19.60 2.33
N ALA A 545 -8.72 -18.60 1.60
CA ALA A 545 -9.98 -18.78 0.89
C ALA A 545 -9.86 -19.84 -0.22
N ILE A 546 -8.76 -19.85 -0.96
CA ILE A 546 -8.49 -20.89 -1.97
C ILE A 546 -8.38 -22.28 -1.31
N LEU A 547 -7.69 -22.41 -0.16
CA LEU A 547 -7.56 -23.68 0.55
C LEU A 547 -8.92 -24.26 0.96
N VAL A 548 -9.78 -23.46 1.61
CA VAL A 548 -11.10 -23.95 2.05
C VAL A 548 -11.99 -24.26 0.87
N THR A 549 -11.89 -23.52 -0.22
CA THR A 549 -12.64 -23.78 -1.46
C THR A 549 -12.14 -25.04 -2.15
N ALA A 550 -10.83 -25.29 -2.23
CA ALA A 550 -10.26 -26.50 -2.79
C ALA A 550 -10.67 -27.74 -1.98
N ALA A 551 -10.68 -27.65 -0.64
CA ALA A 551 -11.18 -28.71 0.23
C ALA A 551 -12.67 -29.04 -0.06
N SER A 552 -13.51 -28.02 -0.27
CA SER A 552 -14.91 -28.19 -0.65
C SER A 552 -15.06 -28.88 -2.01
N VAL A 553 -14.22 -28.50 -3.00
CA VAL A 553 -14.15 -29.17 -4.32
C VAL A 553 -13.82 -30.66 -4.15
N VAL A 554 -12.84 -31.00 -3.31
CA VAL A 554 -12.43 -32.39 -3.08
C VAL A 554 -13.57 -33.19 -2.43
N GLU A 555 -14.24 -32.64 -1.42
CA GLU A 555 -15.36 -33.34 -0.75
C GLU A 555 -16.57 -33.53 -1.69
N LYS A 556 -16.90 -32.54 -2.52
CA LYS A 556 -17.92 -32.71 -3.59
C LYS A 556 -17.46 -33.73 -4.62
N GLY A 557 -16.16 -33.70 -4.97
CA GLY A 557 -15.57 -34.66 -5.89
C GLY A 557 -15.64 -36.12 -5.38
N LYS A 558 -15.43 -36.37 -4.08
CA LYS A 558 -15.59 -37.70 -3.49
C LYS A 558 -17.02 -38.25 -3.63
N LYS A 559 -18.03 -37.37 -3.40
CA LYS A 559 -19.44 -37.74 -3.59
C LYS A 559 -19.74 -38.08 -5.06
N ALA A 560 -19.31 -37.21 -5.96
CA ALA A 560 -19.49 -37.41 -7.40
C ALA A 560 -18.76 -38.68 -7.92
N ALA A 561 -17.53 -38.92 -7.42
CA ALA A 561 -16.76 -40.12 -7.76
C ALA A 561 -17.37 -41.40 -7.21
N SER A 562 -17.95 -41.36 -6.00
CA SER A 562 -18.72 -42.48 -5.41
C SER A 562 -19.86 -42.92 -6.34
N GLU A 563 -20.64 -41.98 -6.85
CA GLU A 563 -21.71 -42.25 -7.82
C GLU A 563 -21.16 -42.78 -9.15
N HIS A 564 -20.05 -42.21 -9.65
CA HIS A 564 -19.46 -42.56 -10.93
C HIS A 564 -18.76 -43.94 -10.91
N LEU A 565 -18.12 -44.29 -9.82
CA LEU A 565 -17.34 -45.53 -9.65
C LEU A 565 -18.12 -46.65 -8.98
N GLU A 566 -19.36 -46.37 -8.60
CA GLU A 566 -20.27 -47.32 -7.88
C GLU A 566 -19.57 -47.85 -6.59
N ALA A 567 -19.03 -46.95 -5.77
CA ALA A 567 -18.35 -47.27 -4.51
C ALA A 567 -18.87 -46.36 -3.37
N ALA A 568 -18.72 -46.76 -2.11
CA ALA A 568 -19.11 -45.90 -0.99
C ALA A 568 -18.21 -44.66 -0.90
N VAL A 569 -18.77 -43.52 -0.47
CA VAL A 569 -18.00 -42.27 -0.33
C VAL A 569 -16.78 -42.44 0.59
N ALA A 570 -16.93 -43.28 1.64
CA ALA A 570 -15.85 -43.59 2.58
C ALA A 570 -14.66 -44.33 1.96
N ASP A 571 -14.89 -45.02 0.82
CA ASP A 571 -13.88 -45.78 0.11
C ASP A 571 -13.19 -44.92 -1.00
N ILE A 572 -13.61 -43.66 -1.19
CA ILE A 572 -13.01 -42.76 -2.18
C ILE A 572 -11.92 -41.93 -1.53
N GLU A 573 -10.70 -42.07 -2.02
CA GLU A 573 -9.58 -41.22 -1.69
C GLU A 573 -9.23 -40.26 -2.84
N PHE A 574 -8.81 -39.03 -2.50
CA PHE A 574 -8.29 -38.08 -3.45
C PHE A 574 -6.78 -37.99 -3.35
N THR A 575 -6.11 -38.17 -4.47
CA THR A 575 -4.64 -38.03 -4.56
C THR A 575 -4.27 -36.72 -5.22
N THR A 576 -3.79 -35.75 -4.44
CA THR A 576 -3.35 -34.43 -4.94
C THR A 576 -2.20 -34.52 -5.94
N ALA A 577 -1.36 -35.58 -5.85
CA ALA A 577 -0.23 -35.78 -6.74
C ALA A 577 -0.59 -35.81 -8.24
N ASN A 578 -1.79 -36.26 -8.59
CA ASN A 578 -2.27 -36.40 -9.97
C ASN A 578 -3.72 -35.98 -10.17
N GLY A 579 -4.36 -35.38 -9.17
CA GLY A 579 -5.75 -34.91 -9.22
C GLY A 579 -6.74 -36.04 -9.49
N ARG A 580 -6.59 -37.19 -8.82
CA ARG A 580 -7.37 -38.39 -9.09
C ARG A 580 -8.17 -38.84 -7.86
N PHE A 581 -9.44 -39.15 -8.05
CA PHE A 581 -10.28 -39.89 -7.11
C PHE A 581 -10.13 -41.38 -7.40
N GLY A 582 -9.81 -42.18 -6.39
CA GLY A 582 -9.62 -43.60 -6.52
C GLY A 582 -10.41 -44.38 -5.46
N VAL A 583 -10.82 -45.61 -5.77
CA VAL A 583 -11.42 -46.55 -4.80
C VAL A 583 -10.29 -47.26 -4.07
N VAL A 584 -10.23 -47.11 -2.75
CA VAL A 584 -9.18 -47.70 -1.89
C VAL A 584 -9.01 -49.19 -2.16
N GLY A 585 -7.76 -49.64 -2.33
CA GLY A 585 -7.45 -51.05 -2.56
C GLY A 585 -7.72 -51.56 -3.98
N THR A 586 -8.07 -50.69 -4.92
CA THR A 586 -8.31 -51.03 -6.33
C THR A 586 -7.55 -50.11 -7.29
N ASP A 587 -7.56 -50.43 -8.58
CA ASP A 587 -7.07 -49.57 -9.67
C ASP A 587 -8.17 -48.65 -10.23
N LYS A 588 -9.42 -48.78 -9.77
CA LYS A 588 -10.55 -47.96 -10.20
C LYS A 588 -10.35 -46.52 -9.74
N GLY A 589 -10.57 -45.58 -10.65
CA GLY A 589 -10.52 -44.15 -10.31
C GLY A 589 -10.70 -43.25 -11.52
N ILE A 590 -10.94 -41.98 -11.27
CA ILE A 590 -11.21 -40.95 -12.28
C ILE A 590 -10.46 -39.66 -11.96
N GLY A 591 -9.96 -38.97 -13.00
CA GLY A 591 -9.32 -37.65 -12.85
C GLY A 591 -10.36 -36.56 -12.52
N ILE A 592 -9.95 -35.55 -11.75
CA ILE A 592 -10.85 -34.47 -11.31
C ILE A 592 -11.46 -33.70 -12.50
N LEU A 593 -10.69 -33.41 -13.56
CA LEU A 593 -11.18 -32.72 -14.77
C LEU A 593 -12.18 -33.61 -15.54
N GLU A 594 -11.88 -34.89 -15.66
CA GLU A 594 -12.76 -35.87 -16.31
C GLU A 594 -14.08 -36.05 -15.55
N LEU A 595 -14.00 -36.14 -14.22
CA LEU A 595 -15.19 -36.26 -13.35
C LEU A 595 -16.05 -35.00 -13.45
N ALA A 596 -15.44 -33.79 -13.42
CA ALA A 596 -16.17 -32.53 -13.54
C ALA A 596 -16.92 -32.45 -14.89
N ALA A 597 -16.27 -32.84 -15.99
CA ALA A 597 -16.87 -32.86 -17.31
C ALA A 597 -18.01 -33.89 -17.40
N ALA A 598 -17.84 -35.08 -16.82
CA ALA A 598 -18.87 -36.12 -16.78
C ALA A 598 -20.14 -35.67 -16.00
N GLN A 599 -19.93 -35.00 -14.86
CA GLN A 599 -21.06 -34.51 -14.05
C GLN A 599 -21.79 -33.36 -14.76
N LYS A 600 -21.09 -32.43 -15.42
CA LYS A 600 -21.74 -31.41 -16.23
C LYS A 600 -22.53 -31.98 -17.40
N ALA A 601 -22.02 -32.99 -18.10
CA ALA A 601 -22.71 -33.64 -19.18
C ALA A 601 -23.99 -34.36 -18.71
N ARG A 602 -23.99 -34.91 -17.48
CA ARG A 602 -25.18 -35.51 -16.84
C ARG A 602 -26.20 -34.44 -16.44
N ALA A 603 -25.74 -33.33 -15.85
CA ALA A 603 -26.58 -32.19 -15.48
C ALA A 603 -27.29 -31.59 -16.72
N ALA A 604 -26.59 -31.45 -17.84
CA ALA A 604 -27.15 -30.95 -19.10
C ALA A 604 -28.26 -31.86 -19.68
N LYS A 605 -28.29 -33.16 -19.27
CA LYS A 605 -29.36 -34.11 -19.60
C LYS A 605 -30.50 -34.14 -18.56
N GLY A 606 -30.51 -33.20 -17.61
CA GLY A 606 -31.51 -33.08 -16.57
C GLY A 606 -31.38 -34.11 -15.44
N GLN A 607 -30.21 -34.76 -15.30
CA GLN A 607 -29.96 -35.66 -14.20
C GLN A 607 -29.57 -34.88 -12.94
N GLU A 608 -30.02 -35.32 -11.78
CA GLU A 608 -29.56 -34.83 -10.50
C GLU A 608 -28.13 -35.33 -10.28
N VAL A 609 -27.18 -34.41 -10.07
CA VAL A 609 -25.74 -34.70 -9.93
C VAL A 609 -25.09 -33.77 -8.95
N THR A 610 -23.98 -34.22 -8.36
CA THR A 610 -23.10 -33.35 -7.56
C THR A 610 -22.08 -32.66 -8.49
N LEU A 611 -22.22 -31.34 -8.73
CA LEU A 611 -21.20 -30.55 -9.41
C LEU A 611 -20.02 -30.28 -8.46
N LEU A 612 -18.81 -30.21 -9.03
CA LEU A 612 -17.60 -29.98 -8.26
C LEU A 612 -17.36 -28.49 -7.94
N ASP A 613 -18.05 -27.59 -8.65
CA ASP A 613 -17.93 -26.13 -8.42
C ASP A 613 -18.18 -25.78 -6.96
N ALA A 614 -17.33 -24.92 -6.39
CA ALA A 614 -17.42 -24.50 -4.99
C ALA A 614 -17.18 -22.99 -4.84
N LEU A 615 -17.84 -22.40 -3.87
CA LEU A 615 -17.61 -21.03 -3.38
C LEU A 615 -17.61 -21.10 -1.86
N GLU A 616 -16.52 -20.63 -1.25
CA GLU A 616 -16.36 -20.67 0.22
C GLU A 616 -15.83 -19.35 0.75
N VAL A 617 -15.98 -19.16 2.06
CA VAL A 617 -15.53 -17.98 2.80
C VAL A 617 -14.53 -18.41 3.86
N ALA A 618 -13.32 -17.90 3.79
CA ALA A 618 -12.32 -18.09 4.83
C ALA A 618 -12.51 -17.07 5.97
N GLN A 619 -12.32 -17.53 7.21
CA GLN A 619 -12.27 -16.67 8.40
C GLN A 619 -10.81 -16.35 8.74
N ILE A 620 -10.45 -15.07 8.68
CA ILE A 620 -9.10 -14.57 8.94
C ILE A 620 -9.00 -14.19 10.40
N LYS A 621 -8.27 -14.96 11.20
CA LYS A 621 -8.31 -14.89 12.67
C LYS A 621 -7.29 -13.94 13.30
N SER A 622 -6.16 -13.64 12.63
CA SER A 622 -5.07 -12.85 13.20
C SER A 622 -4.28 -12.15 12.10
N HIS A 623 -3.44 -11.20 12.48
CA HIS A 623 -2.40 -10.65 11.60
C HIS A 623 -1.21 -11.59 11.55
N THR A 624 -0.41 -11.49 10.49
CA THR A 624 0.93 -12.08 10.42
C THR A 624 1.97 -10.97 10.52
N PHE A 625 3.18 -11.31 10.95
CA PHE A 625 4.25 -10.36 11.23
C PHE A 625 5.49 -10.66 10.38
N PRO A 626 5.48 -10.28 9.07
CA PRO A 626 6.69 -10.33 8.28
C PRO A 626 7.72 -9.39 8.90
N ASN A 627 8.99 -9.80 8.86
CA ASN A 627 10.07 -9.08 9.50
C ASN A 627 11.39 -9.35 8.79
N GLY A 628 12.41 -8.56 9.05
CA GLY A 628 13.71 -8.78 8.43
C GLY A 628 14.74 -7.74 8.81
N CYS A 629 15.98 -7.99 8.38
CA CYS A 629 17.10 -7.09 8.53
C CYS A 629 17.56 -6.59 7.18
N HIS A 630 17.56 -5.27 7.00
CA HIS A 630 18.16 -4.56 5.88
C HIS A 630 19.50 -3.98 6.30
N ALA A 631 20.55 -4.19 5.50
CA ALA A 631 21.88 -3.68 5.77
C ALA A 631 22.45 -3.01 4.52
N ALA A 632 22.98 -1.81 4.68
CA ALA A 632 23.42 -0.97 3.59
C ALA A 632 24.82 -0.41 3.83
N GLU A 633 25.56 -0.22 2.75
CA GLU A 633 26.83 0.48 2.74
C GLU A 633 26.78 1.61 1.71
N VAL A 634 27.12 2.82 2.12
CA VAL A 634 27.07 4.01 1.27
C VAL A 634 28.45 4.66 1.15
N GLU A 635 28.68 5.34 0.05
CA GLU A 635 29.83 6.21 -0.14
C GLU A 635 29.35 7.61 -0.50
N VAL A 636 29.78 8.60 0.27
CA VAL A 636 29.39 10.02 0.12
C VAL A 636 30.56 10.81 -0.44
N ASP A 637 30.29 11.61 -1.45
CA ASP A 637 31.21 12.62 -1.93
C ASP A 637 31.01 13.91 -1.11
N PRO A 638 31.98 14.31 -0.26
CA PRO A 638 31.82 15.47 0.61
C PRO A 638 31.80 16.82 -0.13
N ASP A 639 32.30 16.89 -1.37
CA ASP A 639 32.34 18.10 -2.16
C ASP A 639 31.00 18.38 -2.86
N THR A 640 30.26 17.35 -3.21
CA THR A 640 28.99 17.44 -3.94
C THR A 640 27.78 17.02 -3.12
N GLY A 641 27.99 16.31 -2.02
CA GLY A 641 26.92 15.68 -1.23
C GLY A 641 26.30 14.43 -1.89
N ILE A 642 26.78 13.99 -3.06
CA ILE A 642 26.24 12.83 -3.76
C ILE A 642 26.51 11.56 -2.96
N ILE A 643 25.45 10.76 -2.76
CA ILE A 643 25.48 9.46 -2.09
C ILE A 643 25.40 8.36 -3.15
N LYS A 644 26.30 7.39 -3.06
CA LYS A 644 26.21 6.14 -3.81
C LYS A 644 25.95 4.99 -2.85
N VAL A 645 24.90 4.21 -3.08
CA VAL A 645 24.69 2.95 -2.35
C VAL A 645 25.67 1.92 -2.93
N ALA A 646 26.66 1.55 -2.12
CA ALA A 646 27.77 0.70 -2.57
C ALA A 646 27.46 -0.79 -2.43
N ASN A 647 26.65 -1.16 -1.42
CA ASN A 647 26.21 -2.53 -1.19
C ASN A 647 24.88 -2.53 -0.43
N TYR A 648 24.02 -3.52 -0.69
CA TYR A 648 22.73 -3.65 -0.04
C TYR A 648 22.34 -5.11 0.14
N VAL A 649 22.02 -5.52 1.36
CA VAL A 649 21.65 -6.87 1.75
C VAL A 649 20.30 -6.86 2.46
N VAL A 650 19.45 -7.82 2.14
CA VAL A 650 18.16 -8.07 2.79
C VAL A 650 18.08 -9.53 3.21
N ILE A 651 17.76 -9.77 4.46
CA ILE A 651 17.36 -11.09 4.98
C ILE A 651 16.00 -10.95 5.60
N ASP A 652 15.00 -11.50 4.92
CA ASP A 652 13.59 -11.41 5.32
C ASP A 652 13.03 -12.75 5.81
N ASP A 653 12.06 -12.68 6.72
CA ASP A 653 11.16 -13.74 7.09
C ASP A 653 9.75 -13.40 6.60
N VAL A 654 9.34 -14.10 5.55
CA VAL A 654 8.00 -14.01 4.96
C VAL A 654 7.16 -15.27 5.25
N GLY A 655 7.57 -16.05 6.26
CA GLY A 655 7.06 -17.40 6.47
C GLY A 655 7.48 -18.29 5.30
N HIS A 656 6.58 -19.16 4.83
CA HIS A 656 6.82 -19.93 3.61
C HIS A 656 6.79 -19.02 2.37
N ALA A 657 7.89 -18.98 1.63
CA ALA A 657 7.96 -18.28 0.34
C ALA A 657 7.34 -19.15 -0.75
N LEU A 658 6.05 -18.98 -1.04
CA LEU A 658 5.31 -19.78 -2.03
C LEU A 658 5.99 -19.78 -3.42
N ASN A 659 6.48 -18.63 -3.84
CA ASN A 659 7.31 -18.45 -5.03
C ASN A 659 8.46 -17.48 -4.72
N PRO A 660 9.67 -17.95 -4.41
CA PRO A 660 10.81 -17.09 -4.05
C PRO A 660 11.17 -16.05 -5.09
N LEU A 661 10.95 -16.32 -6.39
CA LEU A 661 11.23 -15.37 -7.47
C LEU A 661 10.31 -14.14 -7.37
N ILE A 662 9.02 -14.35 -7.14
CA ILE A 662 8.05 -13.27 -6.98
C ILE A 662 8.35 -12.46 -5.70
N VAL A 663 8.64 -13.15 -4.59
CA VAL A 663 8.98 -12.49 -3.32
C VAL A 663 10.20 -11.60 -3.46
N ARG A 664 11.29 -12.09 -4.08
CA ARG A 664 12.49 -11.28 -4.38
C ARG A 664 12.15 -10.05 -5.22
N GLY A 665 11.30 -10.19 -6.23
CA GLY A 665 10.83 -9.07 -7.05
C GLY A 665 10.07 -8.01 -6.22
N GLN A 666 9.27 -8.43 -5.25
CA GLN A 666 8.57 -7.52 -4.33
C GLN A 666 9.55 -6.79 -3.41
N VAL A 667 10.54 -7.49 -2.85
CA VAL A 667 11.57 -6.89 -1.99
C VAL A 667 12.41 -5.89 -2.78
N HIS A 668 12.91 -6.24 -3.96
CA HIS A 668 13.65 -5.32 -4.85
C HIS A 668 12.87 -4.04 -5.13
N GLY A 669 11.60 -4.18 -5.54
CA GLY A 669 10.74 -3.03 -5.82
C GLY A 669 10.44 -2.18 -4.57
N GLY A 670 10.32 -2.81 -3.40
CA GLY A 670 10.16 -2.09 -2.12
C GLY A 670 11.41 -1.33 -1.71
N VAL A 671 12.59 -1.95 -1.84
CA VAL A 671 13.89 -1.31 -1.56
C VAL A 671 14.13 -0.13 -2.50
N ALA A 672 13.82 -0.28 -3.81
CA ALA A 672 13.94 0.82 -4.77
C ALA A 672 13.10 2.04 -4.35
N GLN A 673 11.84 1.83 -3.93
CA GLN A 673 10.99 2.91 -3.42
C GLN A 673 11.54 3.50 -2.12
N GLY A 674 12.10 2.69 -1.22
CA GLY A 674 12.72 3.19 0.01
C GLY A 674 14.01 3.97 -0.23
N ILE A 675 14.83 3.58 -1.22
CA ILE A 675 15.98 4.38 -1.68
C ILE A 675 15.50 5.73 -2.21
N GLY A 676 14.44 5.75 -3.02
CA GLY A 676 13.81 6.96 -3.50
C GLY A 676 13.41 7.88 -2.36
N GLN A 677 12.63 7.38 -1.42
CA GLN A 677 12.19 8.14 -0.23
C GLN A 677 13.36 8.66 0.59
N ALA A 678 14.37 7.82 0.84
CA ALA A 678 15.47 8.16 1.71
C ALA A 678 16.42 9.22 1.11
N MET A 679 16.60 9.26 -0.22
CA MET A 679 17.70 10.00 -0.82
C MET A 679 17.33 10.91 -2.01
N LEU A 680 16.19 10.72 -2.68
CA LEU A 680 15.90 11.35 -3.96
C LEU A 680 14.59 12.12 -4.00
N GLU A 681 13.49 11.48 -3.59
CA GLU A 681 12.13 11.97 -3.80
C GLU A 681 11.78 13.11 -2.86
N ARG A 682 11.54 14.28 -3.41
CA ARG A 682 11.19 15.49 -2.66
C ARG A 682 9.94 16.14 -3.22
N THR A 683 8.86 16.17 -2.42
CA THR A 683 7.69 16.99 -2.71
C THR A 683 7.91 18.39 -2.16
N ALA A 684 7.94 19.39 -3.02
CA ALA A 684 8.22 20.77 -2.66
C ALA A 684 7.02 21.66 -2.97
N PHE A 685 6.69 22.53 -2.01
CA PHE A 685 5.67 23.56 -2.16
C PHE A 685 6.32 24.95 -2.05
N ASP A 686 5.84 25.90 -2.83
CA ASP A 686 6.19 27.29 -2.65
C ASP A 686 5.58 27.85 -1.36
N ALA A 687 6.37 28.52 -0.55
CA ALA A 687 5.94 28.96 0.78
C ALA A 687 4.91 30.11 0.76
N GLU A 688 4.90 30.92 -0.30
CA GLU A 688 4.00 32.07 -0.41
C GLU A 688 2.69 31.71 -1.12
N SER A 689 2.80 31.09 -2.29
CA SER A 689 1.65 30.76 -3.14
C SER A 689 1.02 29.40 -2.81
N GLY A 690 1.74 28.51 -2.12
CA GLY A 690 1.33 27.12 -1.89
C GLY A 690 1.38 26.25 -3.14
N GLN A 691 2.00 26.70 -4.23
CA GLN A 691 2.14 25.93 -5.47
C GLN A 691 2.97 24.67 -5.26
N LEU A 692 2.53 23.55 -5.87
CA LEU A 692 3.32 22.32 -5.95
C LEU A 692 4.41 22.49 -7.00
N LEU A 693 5.66 22.67 -6.55
CA LEU A 693 6.82 22.91 -7.43
C LEU A 693 7.34 21.64 -8.08
N SER A 694 7.19 20.48 -7.42
CA SER A 694 7.62 19.17 -7.92
C SER A 694 6.44 18.40 -8.55
N ALA A 695 5.81 18.97 -9.58
CA ALA A 695 4.58 18.45 -10.18
C ALA A 695 4.82 17.58 -11.44
N SER A 696 6.06 17.19 -11.71
CA SER A 696 6.41 16.33 -12.86
C SER A 696 7.67 15.51 -12.58
N PHE A 697 7.97 14.51 -13.42
CA PHE A 697 9.22 13.75 -13.34
C PHE A 697 10.47 14.56 -13.70
N MET A 698 10.32 15.79 -14.16
CA MET A 698 11.44 16.71 -14.32
C MET A 698 11.93 17.26 -12.97
N ASP A 699 11.01 17.43 -12.02
CA ASP A 699 11.26 18.10 -10.73
C ASP A 699 11.20 17.09 -9.56
N TYR A 700 10.55 15.95 -9.75
CA TYR A 700 10.42 14.87 -8.77
C TYR A 700 11.27 13.67 -9.20
N ALA A 701 12.38 13.44 -8.50
CA ALA A 701 13.37 12.45 -8.86
C ALA A 701 12.98 11.04 -8.37
N LEU A 702 12.41 10.21 -9.25
CA LEU A 702 12.29 8.77 -8.98
C LEU A 702 13.65 8.07 -9.16
N PRO A 703 13.92 6.99 -8.39
CA PRO A 703 15.11 6.16 -8.59
C PRO A 703 15.16 5.57 -10.02
N ARG A 704 16.32 5.67 -10.64
CA ARG A 704 16.63 5.04 -11.91
C ARG A 704 17.46 3.78 -11.69
N ALA A 705 17.64 2.97 -12.72
CA ALA A 705 18.38 1.71 -12.61
C ALA A 705 19.84 1.90 -12.14
N ASP A 706 20.48 3.02 -12.50
CA ASP A 706 21.85 3.37 -12.13
C ASP A 706 21.98 3.99 -10.72
N ASP A 707 20.88 4.42 -10.12
CA ASP A 707 20.82 4.84 -8.71
C ASP A 707 20.79 3.64 -7.74
N LEU A 708 20.47 2.44 -8.25
CA LEU A 708 20.28 1.24 -7.44
C LEU A 708 21.52 0.37 -7.41
N PRO A 709 21.91 -0.17 -6.23
CA PRO A 709 22.96 -1.18 -6.15
C PRO A 709 22.46 -2.53 -6.64
N ASN A 710 23.37 -3.50 -6.74
CA ASN A 710 22.94 -4.89 -6.69
C ASN A 710 22.38 -5.18 -5.28
N ILE A 711 21.11 -5.59 -5.21
CA ILE A 711 20.42 -5.89 -3.95
C ILE A 711 20.49 -7.41 -3.74
N ASP A 712 21.25 -7.83 -2.72
CA ASP A 712 21.34 -9.24 -2.33
C ASP A 712 20.18 -9.56 -1.39
N VAL A 713 19.22 -10.38 -1.86
CA VAL A 713 18.01 -10.75 -1.12
C VAL A 713 18.00 -12.24 -0.84
N ASP A 714 17.81 -12.61 0.43
CA ASP A 714 17.59 -14.00 0.82
C ASP A 714 16.54 -14.10 1.94
N PHE A 715 16.11 -15.32 2.24
CA PHE A 715 15.02 -15.59 3.18
C PHE A 715 15.47 -16.62 4.23
N ILE A 716 15.04 -16.38 5.48
CA ILE A 716 15.03 -17.40 6.53
C ILE A 716 13.56 -17.65 6.84
N GLU A 717 13.03 -18.75 6.35
CA GLU A 717 11.63 -19.12 6.53
C GLU A 717 11.34 -19.51 7.98
N VAL A 718 10.51 -18.71 8.66
CA VAL A 718 9.94 -19.03 9.97
C VAL A 718 8.43 -19.07 9.82
N PRO A 719 7.83 -20.25 9.61
CA PRO A 719 6.42 -20.37 9.30
C PRO A 719 5.54 -19.69 10.35
N CYS A 720 4.49 -18.99 9.87
CA CYS A 720 3.44 -18.46 10.71
C CYS A 720 2.55 -19.61 11.21
N GLU A 721 2.28 -19.66 12.50
CA GLU A 721 1.43 -20.70 13.11
C GLU A 721 -0.08 -20.40 13.01
N THR A 722 -0.43 -19.14 12.72
CA THR A 722 -1.82 -18.66 12.74
C THR A 722 -2.56 -18.84 11.41
N ASN A 723 -1.91 -19.34 10.37
CA ASN A 723 -2.55 -19.72 9.11
C ASN A 723 -1.98 -21.03 8.56
N PRO A 724 -2.79 -21.81 7.83
CA PRO A 724 -2.41 -23.15 7.37
C PRO A 724 -1.33 -23.16 6.28
N LEU A 725 -1.10 -22.03 5.60
CA LEU A 725 -0.04 -21.91 4.61
C LEU A 725 1.33 -21.60 5.23
N GLY A 726 1.36 -21.17 6.50
CA GLY A 726 2.59 -20.73 7.16
C GLY A 726 3.20 -19.46 6.55
N VAL A 727 2.46 -18.76 5.67
CA VAL A 727 2.94 -17.54 4.98
C VAL A 727 2.79 -16.31 5.84
N LYS A 728 3.67 -15.32 5.63
CA LYS A 728 3.55 -13.94 6.10
C LYS A 728 3.47 -13.00 4.89
N GLY A 729 3.19 -11.72 5.12
CA GLY A 729 3.19 -10.72 4.05
C GLY A 729 4.60 -10.46 3.50
N ALA A 730 4.71 -10.03 2.24
CA ALA A 730 6.00 -9.69 1.63
C ALA A 730 5.95 -8.38 0.79
N GLY A 731 4.74 -7.95 0.42
CA GLY A 731 4.56 -6.88 -0.56
C GLY A 731 5.07 -5.51 -0.15
N GLU A 732 5.20 -5.23 1.14
CA GLU A 732 5.58 -3.93 1.72
C GLU A 732 6.97 -3.95 2.38
N ALA A 733 7.52 -5.14 2.66
CA ALA A 733 8.77 -5.39 3.39
C ALA A 733 9.93 -4.45 3.01
N GLY A 734 10.28 -4.40 1.72
CA GLY A 734 11.38 -3.58 1.24
C GLY A 734 11.23 -2.08 1.53
N ALA A 735 10.00 -1.55 1.47
CA ALA A 735 9.72 -0.14 1.75
C ALA A 735 9.73 0.18 3.26
N VAL A 736 9.53 -0.82 4.12
CA VAL A 736 9.58 -0.64 5.58
C VAL A 736 11.02 -0.64 6.10
N GLY A 737 11.86 -1.59 5.65
CA GLY A 737 13.22 -1.77 6.16
C GLY A 737 14.27 -0.84 5.56
N SER A 738 14.09 -0.37 4.32
CA SER A 738 15.16 0.34 3.60
C SER A 738 15.43 1.77 4.08
N PRO A 739 14.46 2.64 4.40
CA PRO A 739 14.77 4.02 4.80
C PRO A 739 15.66 4.09 6.05
N PRO A 740 15.36 3.36 7.17
CA PRO A 740 16.23 3.43 8.34
C PRO A 740 17.63 2.84 8.10
N ALA A 741 17.75 1.76 7.34
CA ALA A 741 19.06 1.17 7.03
C ALA A 741 19.96 2.14 6.27
N LEU A 742 19.40 2.85 5.27
CA LEU A 742 20.12 3.83 4.47
C LEU A 742 20.51 5.07 5.28
N ILE A 743 19.59 5.66 6.01
CA ILE A 743 19.90 6.86 6.80
C ILE A 743 20.88 6.53 7.93
N ASN A 744 20.80 5.35 8.55
CA ASN A 744 21.82 4.89 9.49
C ASN A 744 23.21 4.80 8.83
N ALA A 745 23.30 4.33 7.59
CA ALA A 745 24.55 4.28 6.85
C ALA A 745 25.07 5.68 6.47
N VAL A 746 24.18 6.60 6.06
CA VAL A 746 24.53 7.98 5.73
C VAL A 746 25.06 8.72 6.97
N VAL A 747 24.36 8.62 8.11
CA VAL A 747 24.81 9.24 9.36
C VAL A 747 26.15 8.67 9.81
N ASP A 748 26.37 7.36 9.68
CA ASP A 748 27.65 6.70 9.99
C ASP A 748 28.79 7.20 9.06
N ALA A 749 28.49 7.46 7.79
CA ALA A 749 29.48 8.04 6.86
C ALA A 749 29.90 9.45 7.27
N LEU A 750 28.99 10.24 7.78
CA LEU A 750 29.19 11.67 8.12
C LEU A 750 29.53 11.91 9.60
N ALA A 751 29.52 10.89 10.44
CA ALA A 751 29.77 11.01 11.87
C ALA A 751 31.15 11.62 12.19
N GLY A 752 32.18 11.27 11.40
CA GLY A 752 33.52 11.84 11.53
C GLY A 752 33.62 13.36 11.22
N ASP A 753 32.65 13.88 10.49
CA ASP A 753 32.52 15.33 10.20
C ASP A 753 31.56 16.02 11.20
N GLY A 754 31.09 15.34 12.25
CA GLY A 754 30.24 15.89 13.32
C GLY A 754 28.75 15.85 13.07
N VAL A 755 28.27 15.26 11.96
CA VAL A 755 26.84 15.12 11.66
C VAL A 755 26.24 13.99 12.50
N LYS A 756 25.26 14.32 13.33
CA LYS A 756 24.58 13.36 14.23
C LYS A 756 23.27 12.82 13.66
N HIS A 757 22.64 13.58 12.80
CA HIS A 757 21.37 13.21 12.15
C HIS A 757 21.24 13.93 10.81
N ILE A 758 20.49 13.32 9.89
CA ILE A 758 20.03 13.93 8.65
C ILE A 758 18.61 13.43 8.37
N ASP A 759 17.72 14.35 8.01
CA ASP A 759 16.35 14.04 7.66
C ASP A 759 16.25 13.51 6.22
N MET A 760 15.20 12.72 5.96
CA MET A 760 14.83 12.33 4.60
C MET A 760 14.12 13.48 3.86
N PRO A 761 14.36 13.63 2.55
CA PRO A 761 15.34 12.89 1.76
C PRO A 761 16.75 13.46 1.95
N ALA A 762 17.74 12.62 2.14
CA ALA A 762 19.15 12.96 2.20
C ALA A 762 19.68 13.26 0.78
N THR A 763 19.10 14.27 0.14
CA THR A 763 19.54 14.71 -1.20
C THR A 763 20.96 15.26 -1.16
N PRO A 764 21.68 15.35 -2.30
CA PRO A 764 23.01 15.93 -2.35
C PRO A 764 23.08 17.31 -1.69
N GLU A 765 22.07 18.16 -1.90
CA GLU A 765 21.97 19.47 -1.27
C GLU A 765 21.88 19.39 0.27
N CYS A 766 21.04 18.48 0.80
CA CYS A 766 20.86 18.28 2.24
C CYS A 766 22.16 17.80 2.89
N VAL A 767 22.84 16.83 2.26
CA VAL A 767 24.12 16.28 2.73
C VAL A 767 25.21 17.37 2.73
N TRP A 768 25.32 18.10 1.64
CA TRP A 768 26.30 19.21 1.52
C TRP A 768 26.07 20.29 2.58
N LYS A 769 24.82 20.70 2.81
CA LYS A 769 24.46 21.66 3.87
C LYS A 769 24.80 21.15 5.26
N ALA A 770 24.51 19.87 5.55
CA ALA A 770 24.83 19.24 6.84
C ALA A 770 26.34 19.26 7.10
N LEU A 771 27.17 18.94 6.10
CA LEU A 771 28.63 19.02 6.17
C LEU A 771 29.16 20.45 6.35
N ALA A 772 28.55 21.43 5.68
CA ALA A 772 28.93 22.84 5.80
C ALA A 772 28.60 23.38 7.20
N THR A 773 27.43 23.06 7.73
CA THR A 773 26.99 23.51 9.06
C THR A 773 27.86 22.92 10.18
N SER A 774 28.20 21.62 10.09
CA SER A 774 29.03 20.94 11.09
C SER A 774 30.48 21.43 11.14
N LYS A 775 31.02 21.96 10.05
CA LYS A 775 32.36 22.61 9.99
C LYS A 775 32.37 24.00 10.59
N ALA A 776 31.20 24.64 10.68
CA ALA A 776 31.05 25.99 11.22
C ALA A 776 30.76 26.03 12.73
N ALA A 777 30.32 24.91 13.30
CA ALA A 777 30.05 24.70 14.74
C ALA A 777 31.29 24.18 15.46
#